data_fcea79116506f02d06f1407ea3b05bbb
#
_entry.id   fcea79116506f02d06f1407ea3b05bbb
#
_cell.length_a   1.000
_cell.length_b   1.000
_cell.length_c   1.000
_cell.angle_alpha   90.00
_cell.angle_beta   90.00
_cell.angle_gamma   90.00
#
_symmetry.space_group_name_H-M   'P 1'
#
loop_
_entity.id
_entity.type
_entity.pdbx_description
1 polymer ?
#
loop_
_entity_poly.entity_id
_entity_poly.type
_entity_poly.pdbx_seq_one_letter_code
_entity_poly.pdbx_strand_id
1 'polypeptide(L)'
;MKSNKWLLSLAVGFLCCGSAYAQTTVKGTITNESGEPLIGATITVKNSTDGTVTDIDGNYSLKTKKTLSSKDLLLFSYVGYKTLQKNYTGNTMNVKLAEESQQLNDVVVTALGIKREEKGLGYATETVKGEKITSALPSNWSTALNGKVAGLSVISSGGPLNSSRISLRGDVSLNQNGNDALVVVDGVPMSSPMTNPGVAYGAGSNSELSVDYGNGFSDINPDDIESIQVLKGASATALYGTRAANGVIMVTTKSGAGAPKGIGVSYSGNFSIDDVMRWPDYQYEFGQGLPSNIGPAGSIYEGEPYYSYGKAEDGSYASTSGTSSAYGARFDANRKFYQYDPVTQGRASEATPWVAYKNNRKDLFQTGYTITNSVALTGKSDRGSVRASITHTKNEWILPNTGFQRITAMISAQQQISRALRINFKSSYTYRKLNNTPALGYNSNSISYFLIFQNPNVNLDWLRPMWRTGQENVKQLQPYSSFIGNPYVILYESENPSEKHSNVSSVSANLRINSKFDFMIRSGIQLSTDQREQHRPISDVVFGNGFFKKQNVFDYELNSDALFTYHDSFANGLHVNASAGGNMMQQSYDMLAASVVGLITPGVYKLANGVSNPNVQTVIKKKALNSLYFTANFAYKDKLFLDVTGRNDWSSTLPKSNRSFFYPSVSVSAVMNELFLMPEPINLLKVRGSFAQVGNDTDPYKTSPYYGTSDFPGSAVVASTLYNQDFKPEISTNYEAGFDLRMFQNRIGLDFTFYYNRTKNQILDAPMDPTTGYSKATINSGCVRNRGYEIQLDVTPVVSRDFRWNATFTWSKNENKIISLAEGADENQLISSIGNVSIIGRVGGTTGDLWGYKLVRDPEGNVVINDNGLPERSGEIEYVATAYPKWKAGLYNEFSYKNFTLSVLLDGQVGGKMYSHSHHKMTEQGKLAHTLNGRLPGTEFYMSKDDPRIATDGLSPQDGMYMICLLYTSPSPRDRS
;
A
#
# COMPACT_ATOMS: atom_id res chain seq x y z
N MET A 1 -12.50 -72.98 3.69
CA MET A 1 -12.62 -73.74 2.47
C MET A 1 -11.74 -73.06 1.42
N LYS A 2 -10.54 -73.45 1.29
CA LYS A 2 -9.87 -74.34 0.33
C LYS A 2 -10.16 -73.94 -1.13
N SER A 3 -9.05 -73.54 -1.70
CA SER A 3 -8.48 -73.73 -3.04
C SER A 3 -8.91 -72.73 -4.10
N ASN A 4 -7.93 -71.91 -4.50
CA ASN A 4 -7.46 -71.83 -5.90
C ASN A 4 -6.17 -71.00 -5.97
N LYS A 5 -5.08 -71.58 -5.52
CA LYS A 5 -3.72 -71.02 -5.63
C LYS A 5 -2.90 -71.61 -6.82
N TRP A 6 -3.55 -72.20 -7.81
CA TRP A 6 -2.86 -72.90 -8.91
C TRP A 6 -3.03 -72.28 -10.29
N LEU A 7 -3.74 -71.14 -10.43
CA LEU A 7 -3.92 -70.43 -11.74
C LEU A 7 -3.09 -69.16 -11.90
N LEU A 8 -2.32 -68.74 -10.84
CA LEU A 8 -1.46 -67.56 -10.91
C LEU A 8 -0.01 -67.87 -11.25
N SER A 9 0.41 -69.15 -11.29
CA SER A 9 1.80 -69.55 -11.56
C SER A 9 2.04 -69.92 -13.03
N LEU A 10 1.04 -69.94 -13.89
CA LEU A 10 1.22 -70.22 -15.33
C LEU A 10 1.15 -68.99 -16.22
N ALA A 11 0.75 -67.82 -15.68
CA ALA A 11 0.71 -66.57 -16.44
C ALA A 11 1.99 -65.72 -16.34
N VAL A 12 2.95 -66.06 -15.48
CA VAL A 12 4.25 -65.38 -15.31
C VAL A 12 5.35 -66.00 -16.17
N GLY A 13 5.14 -67.23 -16.74
CA GLY A 13 6.14 -67.94 -17.53
C GLY A 13 6.21 -67.65 -19.05
N PHE A 14 5.32 -66.80 -19.59
CA PHE A 14 5.25 -66.54 -21.03
C PHE A 14 5.42 -65.10 -21.48
N LEU A 15 5.96 -64.21 -20.58
CA LEU A 15 6.22 -62.78 -20.92
C LEU A 15 7.70 -62.39 -20.86
N CYS A 16 8.60 -63.35 -20.99
CA CYS A 16 10.03 -63.07 -21.13
C CYS A 16 10.55 -63.45 -22.51
N CYS A 17 9.84 -63.09 -23.60
CA CYS A 17 10.51 -62.91 -24.90
C CYS A 17 10.78 -61.42 -25.08
N GLY A 18 11.93 -60.97 -24.58
CA GLY A 18 12.38 -59.59 -24.70
C GLY A 18 12.54 -59.19 -26.15
N SER A 19 11.74 -58.18 -26.54
CA SER A 19 12.07 -57.35 -27.68
C SER A 19 13.37 -56.59 -27.28
N ALA A 20 14.48 -56.98 -27.85
CA ALA A 20 15.71 -56.19 -27.80
C ALA A 20 15.46 -54.86 -28.51
N TYR A 21 14.99 -53.86 -27.76
CA TYR A 21 14.97 -52.47 -28.24
C TYR A 21 16.43 -52.04 -28.43
N ALA A 22 16.79 -51.73 -29.66
CA ALA A 22 18.07 -51.12 -29.95
C ALA A 22 18.09 -49.73 -29.27
N GLN A 23 18.82 -49.68 -28.16
CA GLN A 23 18.98 -48.43 -27.39
C GLN A 23 20.22 -47.69 -27.89
N THR A 24 20.08 -46.38 -28.19
CA THR A 24 21.22 -45.52 -28.44
C THR A 24 21.65 -44.87 -27.14
N THR A 25 22.95 -44.94 -26.83
CA THR A 25 23.50 -44.18 -25.70
C THR A 25 24.37 -43.05 -26.26
N VAL A 26 23.98 -41.79 -25.93
CA VAL A 26 24.75 -40.59 -26.29
C VAL A 26 25.46 -40.10 -25.05
N LYS A 27 26.76 -39.91 -25.16
CA LYS A 27 27.61 -39.35 -24.08
C LYS A 27 28.25 -38.05 -24.54
N GLY A 28 28.73 -37.27 -23.61
CA GLY A 28 29.45 -36.02 -23.91
C GLY A 28 29.57 -35.12 -22.72
N THR A 29 30.18 -33.99 -22.93
CA THR A 29 30.33 -32.91 -21.94
C THR A 29 29.62 -31.68 -22.40
N ILE A 30 29.01 -30.98 -21.43
CA ILE A 30 28.44 -29.63 -21.67
C ILE A 30 29.25 -28.62 -20.86
N THR A 31 29.76 -27.61 -21.58
CA THR A 31 30.55 -26.52 -21.00
C THR A 31 29.98 -25.19 -21.39
N ASN A 32 30.37 -24.11 -20.67
CA ASN A 32 30.16 -22.76 -21.13
C ASN A 32 31.19 -22.38 -22.23
N GLU A 33 31.13 -21.17 -22.75
CA GLU A 33 32.07 -20.67 -23.78
C GLU A 33 33.53 -20.63 -23.28
N SER A 34 33.73 -20.41 -21.95
CA SER A 34 35.01 -20.39 -21.26
C SER A 34 35.58 -21.81 -21.02
N GLY A 35 34.81 -22.87 -21.31
CA GLY A 35 35.22 -24.26 -21.14
C GLY A 35 34.93 -24.84 -19.74
N GLU A 36 34.19 -24.09 -18.86
CA GLU A 36 33.82 -24.59 -17.55
C GLU A 36 32.62 -25.56 -17.65
N PRO A 37 32.58 -26.65 -16.91
CA PRO A 37 31.54 -27.66 -16.96
C PRO A 37 30.19 -27.10 -16.40
N LEU A 38 29.09 -27.37 -17.10
CA LEU A 38 27.75 -27.00 -16.66
C LEU A 38 27.09 -28.19 -15.96
N ILE A 39 26.96 -28.10 -14.65
CA ILE A 39 26.38 -29.13 -13.79
C ILE A 39 24.86 -29.05 -13.78
N GLY A 40 24.18 -30.20 -13.98
CA GLY A 40 22.71 -30.22 -14.00
C GLY A 40 22.10 -29.67 -15.29
N ALA A 41 22.91 -29.44 -16.34
CA ALA A 41 22.38 -29.12 -17.66
C ALA A 41 21.53 -30.27 -18.18
N THR A 42 20.38 -29.97 -18.73
CA THR A 42 19.41 -30.97 -19.19
C THR A 42 19.58 -31.26 -20.67
N ILE A 43 19.62 -32.55 -20.99
CA ILE A 43 19.69 -33.06 -22.37
C ILE A 43 18.41 -33.85 -22.63
N THR A 44 17.63 -33.46 -23.65
CA THR A 44 16.40 -34.17 -24.03
C THR A 44 16.37 -34.42 -25.52
N VAL A 45 15.71 -35.51 -25.95
CA VAL A 45 15.41 -35.75 -27.36
C VAL A 45 14.12 -35.01 -27.70
N LYS A 46 14.12 -34.16 -28.74
CA LYS A 46 12.95 -33.42 -29.16
C LYS A 46 11.77 -34.33 -29.48
N ASN A 47 10.61 -34.03 -28.93
CA ASN A 47 9.39 -34.85 -29.05
C ASN A 47 9.48 -36.27 -28.43
N SER A 48 10.38 -36.49 -27.47
CA SER A 48 10.50 -37.71 -26.68
C SER A 48 10.46 -37.38 -25.18
N THR A 49 10.24 -38.42 -24.37
CA THR A 49 10.39 -38.35 -22.90
C THR A 49 11.81 -38.71 -22.44
N ASP A 50 12.68 -39.07 -23.40
CA ASP A 50 14.04 -39.47 -23.08
C ASP A 50 14.91 -38.24 -22.76
N GLY A 51 15.48 -38.20 -21.59
CA GLY A 51 16.34 -37.12 -21.12
C GLY A 51 17.27 -37.52 -20.01
N THR A 52 18.30 -36.75 -19.80
CA THR A 52 19.30 -36.90 -18.72
C THR A 52 19.80 -35.51 -18.30
N VAL A 53 20.59 -35.46 -17.24
CA VAL A 53 21.28 -34.25 -16.76
C VAL A 53 22.79 -34.51 -16.65
N THR A 54 23.55 -33.44 -16.71
CA THR A 54 25.02 -33.54 -16.53
C THR A 54 25.40 -33.71 -15.06
N ASP A 55 26.51 -34.44 -14.83
CA ASP A 55 27.15 -34.60 -13.53
C ASP A 55 28.01 -33.38 -13.13
N ILE A 56 28.78 -33.52 -12.04
CA ILE A 56 29.59 -32.43 -11.48
C ILE A 56 30.73 -31.95 -12.41
N ASP A 57 31.13 -32.82 -13.35
CA ASP A 57 32.19 -32.54 -14.35
C ASP A 57 31.57 -32.13 -15.70
N GLY A 58 30.23 -31.86 -15.74
CA GLY A 58 29.51 -31.52 -16.95
C GLY A 58 29.30 -32.71 -17.92
N ASN A 59 29.61 -33.96 -17.51
CA ASN A 59 29.42 -35.11 -18.36
C ASN A 59 27.99 -35.62 -18.29
N TYR A 60 27.49 -36.14 -19.41
CA TYR A 60 26.14 -36.74 -19.46
C TYR A 60 26.18 -38.09 -20.17
N SER A 61 25.21 -38.93 -19.86
CA SER A 61 24.94 -40.20 -20.54
C SER A 61 23.43 -40.33 -20.75
N LEU A 62 22.95 -40.05 -21.96
CA LEU A 62 21.58 -40.16 -22.37
C LEU A 62 21.33 -41.54 -22.98
N LYS A 63 20.48 -42.34 -22.36
CA LYS A 63 19.98 -43.61 -22.93
C LYS A 63 18.61 -43.38 -23.52
N THR A 64 18.42 -43.69 -24.78
CA THR A 64 17.14 -43.50 -25.49
C THR A 64 16.45 -44.84 -25.75
N LYS A 65 15.12 -44.79 -25.71
CA LYS A 65 14.28 -45.99 -25.97
C LYS A 65 14.23 -46.39 -27.44
N LYS A 66 14.62 -45.49 -28.34
CA LYS A 66 14.72 -45.78 -29.78
C LYS A 66 16.12 -45.47 -30.31
N THR A 67 16.49 -46.09 -31.40
CA THR A 67 17.71 -45.75 -32.15
C THR A 67 17.59 -44.34 -32.73
N LEU A 68 18.57 -43.46 -32.41
CA LEU A 68 18.64 -42.13 -32.96
C LEU A 68 19.26 -42.12 -34.35
N SER A 69 18.75 -41.28 -35.21
CA SER A 69 19.20 -41.00 -36.57
C SER A 69 19.66 -39.53 -36.69
N SER A 70 20.38 -39.21 -37.76
CA SER A 70 20.85 -37.83 -38.03
C SER A 70 19.71 -36.81 -38.21
N LYS A 71 18.45 -37.23 -38.25
CA LYS A 71 17.26 -36.38 -38.28
C LYS A 71 16.69 -36.05 -36.88
N ASP A 72 17.13 -36.82 -35.88
CA ASP A 72 16.68 -36.59 -34.50
C ASP A 72 17.44 -35.41 -33.88
N LEU A 73 16.71 -34.50 -33.24
CA LEU A 73 17.24 -33.30 -32.59
C LEU A 73 17.35 -33.52 -31.08
N LEU A 74 18.53 -33.22 -30.55
CA LEU A 74 18.78 -33.15 -29.13
C LEU A 74 18.72 -31.69 -28.70
N LEU A 75 18.03 -31.43 -27.57
CA LEU A 75 18.00 -30.14 -26.93
C LEU A 75 18.92 -30.16 -25.71
N PHE A 76 19.77 -29.18 -25.62
CA PHE A 76 20.70 -28.96 -24.52
C PHE A 76 20.28 -27.65 -23.86
N SER A 77 19.86 -27.69 -22.61
CA SER A 77 19.38 -26.54 -21.87
C SER A 77 19.97 -26.47 -20.47
N TYR A 78 20.26 -25.27 -20.03
CA TYR A 78 20.72 -24.96 -18.67
C TYR A 78 20.19 -23.59 -18.26
N VAL A 79 19.90 -23.40 -16.98
CA VAL A 79 19.38 -22.15 -16.46
C VAL A 79 20.43 -21.03 -16.66
N GLY A 80 20.05 -19.96 -17.35
CA GLY A 80 20.96 -18.85 -17.69
C GLY A 80 21.75 -19.04 -18.99
N TYR A 81 21.44 -20.08 -19.77
CA TYR A 81 22.11 -20.38 -21.05
C TYR A 81 21.10 -20.56 -22.19
N LYS A 82 21.48 -20.17 -23.41
CA LYS A 82 20.65 -20.36 -24.61
C LYS A 82 20.48 -21.85 -24.87
N THR A 83 19.22 -22.29 -24.98
CA THR A 83 18.91 -23.68 -25.38
C THR A 83 19.45 -23.95 -26.78
N LEU A 84 20.37 -24.89 -26.90
CA LEU A 84 20.95 -25.31 -28.16
C LEU A 84 20.23 -26.54 -28.71
N GLN A 85 19.79 -26.47 -29.95
CA GLN A 85 19.25 -27.62 -30.68
C GLN A 85 20.31 -28.12 -31.66
N LYS A 86 20.66 -29.41 -31.56
CA LYS A 86 21.67 -30.02 -32.46
C LYS A 86 21.19 -31.37 -32.93
N ASN A 87 21.37 -31.64 -34.24
CA ASN A 87 21.06 -32.95 -34.77
C ASN A 87 21.99 -34.02 -34.15
N TYR A 88 21.47 -35.21 -33.97
CA TYR A 88 22.28 -36.36 -33.55
C TYR A 88 23.39 -36.63 -34.55
N THR A 89 24.67 -36.57 -34.14
CA THR A 89 25.83 -36.75 -35.00
C THR A 89 26.66 -37.99 -34.64
N GLY A 90 26.25 -38.72 -33.60
CA GLY A 90 26.94 -39.92 -33.12
C GLY A 90 26.87 -40.07 -31.60
N ASN A 91 27.41 -41.16 -31.10
CA ASN A 91 27.35 -41.56 -29.70
C ASN A 91 28.14 -40.64 -28.72
N THR A 92 28.99 -39.75 -29.25
CA THR A 92 29.67 -38.72 -28.45
C THR A 92 29.38 -37.33 -28.98
N MET A 93 28.75 -36.47 -28.14
CA MET A 93 28.40 -35.09 -28.51
C MET A 93 28.82 -34.15 -27.40
N ASN A 94 29.92 -33.44 -27.59
CA ASN A 94 30.34 -32.34 -26.72
C ASN A 94 29.71 -31.04 -27.18
N VAL A 95 29.23 -30.28 -26.22
CA VAL A 95 28.43 -29.08 -26.52
C VAL A 95 28.90 -27.92 -25.64
N LYS A 96 29.08 -26.75 -26.26
CA LYS A 96 29.23 -25.48 -25.56
C LYS A 96 27.90 -24.71 -25.60
N LEU A 97 27.43 -24.31 -24.44
CA LEU A 97 26.26 -23.43 -24.33
C LEU A 97 26.75 -22.00 -24.17
N ALA A 98 26.21 -21.13 -25.00
CA ALA A 98 26.35 -19.68 -24.82
C ALA A 98 25.48 -19.20 -23.67
N GLU A 99 26.00 -18.37 -22.81
CA GLU A 99 25.20 -17.73 -21.79
C GLU A 99 24.03 -16.99 -22.44
N GLU A 100 22.85 -17.17 -21.88
CA GLU A 100 21.71 -16.36 -22.25
C GLU A 100 21.97 -14.99 -21.62
N SER A 101 22.71 -14.13 -22.34
CA SER A 101 22.66 -12.71 -21.98
C SER A 101 21.19 -12.35 -21.95
N GLN A 102 20.68 -11.82 -20.84
CA GLN A 102 19.38 -11.18 -20.80
C GLN A 102 19.43 -10.06 -21.88
N GLN A 103 19.17 -10.47 -23.10
CA GLN A 103 18.93 -9.51 -24.17
C GLN A 103 17.61 -8.85 -23.85
N LEU A 104 17.53 -7.57 -24.11
CA LEU A 104 16.32 -6.73 -24.09
C LEU A 104 15.16 -7.24 -24.96
N ASN A 105 15.06 -8.50 -25.19
CA ASN A 105 13.90 -9.18 -25.73
C ASN A 105 12.92 -9.57 -24.59
N ASP A 106 13.16 -9.04 -23.36
CA ASP A 106 12.17 -9.18 -22.28
C ASP A 106 10.87 -8.52 -22.74
N VAL A 107 9.88 -9.39 -22.88
CA VAL A 107 8.56 -8.96 -23.30
C VAL A 107 7.83 -8.43 -22.06
N VAL A 108 7.60 -7.15 -22.04
CA VAL A 108 6.83 -6.49 -20.99
C VAL A 108 5.36 -6.39 -21.40
N VAL A 109 4.48 -6.52 -20.43
CA VAL A 109 3.05 -6.29 -20.63
C VAL A 109 2.79 -4.80 -20.49
N THR A 110 2.38 -4.16 -21.57
CA THR A 110 2.03 -2.73 -21.54
C THR A 110 0.52 -2.55 -21.32
N ALA A 111 0.05 -1.30 -21.42
CA ALA A 111 -1.36 -0.97 -21.28
C ALA A 111 -2.27 -1.89 -22.12
N LEU A 112 -3.45 -2.20 -21.60
CA LEU A 112 -4.43 -3.14 -22.16
C LEU A 112 -3.94 -4.59 -22.31
N GLY A 113 -2.80 -4.96 -21.70
CA GLY A 113 -2.25 -6.31 -21.79
C GLY A 113 -1.50 -6.59 -23.09
N ILE A 114 -1.18 -5.56 -23.86
CA ILE A 114 -0.39 -5.69 -25.08
C ILE A 114 1.05 -6.03 -24.71
N LYS A 115 1.56 -7.14 -25.26
CA LYS A 115 2.96 -7.56 -25.05
C LYS A 115 3.88 -6.82 -26.01
N ARG A 116 4.96 -6.24 -25.48
CA ARG A 116 5.96 -5.50 -26.28
C ARG A 116 7.36 -5.82 -25.80
N GLU A 117 8.31 -5.71 -26.70
CA GLU A 117 9.73 -5.78 -26.36
C GLU A 117 10.14 -4.49 -25.64
N GLU A 118 10.83 -4.61 -24.52
CA GLU A 118 11.25 -3.47 -23.69
C GLU A 118 12.13 -2.48 -24.48
N LYS A 119 12.96 -2.98 -25.41
CA LYS A 119 13.80 -2.12 -26.27
C LYS A 119 13.00 -1.12 -27.12
N GLY A 120 11.75 -1.49 -27.48
CA GLY A 120 10.88 -0.64 -28.30
C GLY A 120 10.09 0.41 -27.52
N LEU A 121 10.13 0.41 -26.17
CA LEU A 121 9.35 1.35 -25.37
C LEU A 121 10.04 2.72 -25.29
N GLY A 122 9.30 3.77 -25.66
CA GLY A 122 9.76 5.15 -25.58
C GLY A 122 9.53 5.83 -24.22
N TYR A 123 9.13 5.07 -23.19
CA TYR A 123 8.83 5.56 -21.83
C TYR A 123 9.38 4.60 -20.77
N ALA A 124 9.48 5.09 -19.52
CA ALA A 124 9.98 4.30 -18.40
C ALA A 124 8.95 3.30 -17.89
N THR A 125 9.38 2.05 -17.73
CA THR A 125 8.62 0.97 -17.06
C THR A 125 9.54 0.24 -16.13
N GLU A 126 9.00 -0.33 -15.06
CA GLU A 126 9.77 -1.14 -14.12
C GLU A 126 9.00 -2.40 -13.75
N THR A 127 9.66 -3.54 -13.80
CA THR A 127 9.06 -4.85 -13.53
C THR A 127 9.64 -5.45 -12.27
N VAL A 128 8.77 -5.79 -11.31
CA VAL A 128 9.11 -6.51 -10.08
C VAL A 128 8.53 -7.92 -10.17
N LYS A 129 9.39 -8.93 -10.15
CA LYS A 129 8.97 -10.35 -10.18
C LYS A 129 8.28 -10.73 -8.87
N GLY A 130 7.29 -11.64 -8.94
CA GLY A 130 6.52 -12.09 -7.78
C GLY A 130 7.38 -12.68 -6.66
N GLU A 131 8.47 -13.36 -6.99
CA GLU A 131 9.43 -13.91 -6.03
C GLU A 131 10.05 -12.82 -5.13
N LYS A 132 10.35 -11.64 -5.69
CA LYS A 132 10.87 -10.50 -4.91
C LYS A 132 9.80 -9.87 -3.99
N ILE A 133 8.52 -10.15 -4.23
CA ILE A 133 7.41 -9.67 -3.39
C ILE A 133 7.15 -10.66 -2.26
N THR A 134 7.17 -11.96 -2.57
CA THR A 134 6.87 -13.03 -1.62
C THR A 134 8.03 -13.37 -0.69
N SER A 135 9.27 -12.99 -1.01
CA SER A 135 10.46 -13.26 -0.18
C SER A 135 10.40 -12.59 1.21
N ALA A 136 9.62 -11.52 1.38
CA ALA A 136 9.45 -10.81 2.65
C ALA A 136 7.96 -10.50 2.87
N LEU A 137 7.09 -11.51 2.79
CA LEU A 137 5.62 -11.40 2.78
C LEU A 137 5.07 -10.39 3.79
N PRO A 138 4.93 -9.11 3.45
CA PRO A 138 4.16 -8.20 4.27
C PRO A 138 2.69 -8.59 4.15
N SER A 139 1.91 -8.38 5.19
CA SER A 139 0.46 -8.61 5.18
C SER A 139 -0.23 -7.88 4.03
N ASN A 140 0.33 -6.76 3.60
CA ASN A 140 -0.07 -6.01 2.42
C ASN A 140 1.08 -5.99 1.38
N TRP A 141 0.90 -6.67 0.26
CA TRP A 141 1.88 -6.82 -0.81
C TRP A 141 2.38 -5.48 -1.39
N SER A 142 1.55 -4.44 -1.37
CA SER A 142 1.91 -3.14 -1.96
C SER A 142 3.08 -2.48 -1.23
N THR A 143 3.22 -2.69 0.08
CA THR A 143 4.34 -2.14 0.87
C THR A 143 5.68 -2.77 0.50
N ALA A 144 5.69 -3.98 -0.07
CA ALA A 144 6.90 -4.63 -0.57
C ALA A 144 7.52 -3.93 -1.79
N LEU A 145 6.82 -2.98 -2.41
CA LEU A 145 7.33 -2.20 -3.54
C LEU A 145 8.20 -1.01 -3.12
N ASN A 146 8.08 -0.55 -1.85
CA ASN A 146 8.92 0.54 -1.34
C ASN A 146 10.41 0.17 -1.43
N GLY A 147 11.22 1.11 -1.90
CA GLY A 147 12.66 0.94 -2.09
C GLY A 147 13.06 0.07 -3.28
N LYS A 148 12.12 -0.65 -3.92
CA LYS A 148 12.39 -1.46 -5.12
C LYS A 148 12.05 -0.74 -6.41
N VAL A 149 11.16 0.25 -6.38
CA VAL A 149 10.72 1.01 -7.56
C VAL A 149 11.04 2.49 -7.36
N ALA A 150 11.85 3.06 -8.25
CA ALA A 150 12.19 4.48 -8.20
C ALA A 150 10.95 5.36 -8.44
N GLY A 151 10.78 6.41 -7.63
CA GLY A 151 9.65 7.35 -7.75
C GLY A 151 8.32 6.85 -7.17
N LEU A 152 8.26 5.63 -6.63
CA LEU A 152 7.07 5.07 -5.99
C LEU A 152 7.06 5.35 -4.48
N SER A 153 5.86 5.56 -3.95
CA SER A 153 5.61 5.70 -2.51
C SER A 153 4.34 4.95 -2.13
N VAL A 154 4.45 4.02 -1.20
CA VAL A 154 3.29 3.34 -0.60
C VAL A 154 3.19 3.76 0.84
N ILE A 155 2.03 4.29 1.21
CA ILE A 155 1.67 4.67 2.57
C ILE A 155 0.51 3.78 3.01
N SER A 156 0.61 3.18 4.20
CA SER A 156 -0.44 2.37 4.81
C SER A 156 -0.85 2.95 6.15
N SER A 157 -2.11 2.87 6.50
CA SER A 157 -2.68 3.45 7.73
C SER A 157 -2.44 2.63 9.00
N GLY A 158 -1.60 1.59 8.95
CA GLY A 158 -1.03 0.96 10.14
C GLY A 158 -1.59 -0.40 10.57
N GLY A 159 -2.72 -0.87 10.04
CA GLY A 159 -3.22 -2.23 10.29
C GLY A 159 -2.77 -3.23 9.22
N PRO A 160 -2.86 -4.54 9.47
CA PRO A 160 -2.34 -5.55 8.55
C PRO A 160 -3.05 -5.60 7.19
N LEU A 161 -4.33 -5.19 7.13
CA LEU A 161 -5.11 -5.11 5.89
C LEU A 161 -5.71 -3.73 5.64
N ASN A 162 -5.20 -2.71 6.33
CA ASN A 162 -5.68 -1.35 6.15
C ASN A 162 -5.40 -0.84 4.73
N SER A 163 -6.10 0.21 4.36
CA SER A 163 -5.97 0.85 3.06
C SER A 163 -4.53 1.30 2.80
N SER A 164 -4.08 1.06 1.58
CA SER A 164 -2.80 1.57 1.10
C SER A 164 -3.03 2.62 0.04
N ARG A 165 -2.26 3.69 0.12
CA ARG A 165 -2.13 4.70 -0.91
C ARG A 165 -0.85 4.46 -1.69
N ILE A 166 -0.97 4.31 -3.00
CA ILE A 166 0.17 4.15 -3.90
C ILE A 166 0.27 5.40 -4.76
N SER A 167 1.33 6.17 -4.60
CA SER A 167 1.60 7.36 -5.42
C SER A 167 2.88 7.20 -6.22
N LEU A 168 2.87 7.73 -7.45
CA LEU A 168 3.98 7.74 -8.37
C LEU A 168 4.36 9.18 -8.72
N ARG A 169 5.64 9.54 -8.54
CA ARG A 169 6.18 10.88 -8.92
C ARG A 169 5.51 12.06 -8.21
N GLY A 170 4.94 11.82 -7.00
CA GLY A 170 4.28 12.84 -6.17
C GLY A 170 2.83 13.11 -6.54
N ASP A 171 2.20 14.03 -5.82
CA ASP A 171 0.80 14.38 -6.02
C ASP A 171 0.64 15.35 -7.20
N VAL A 172 -0.28 15.07 -8.08
CA VAL A 172 -0.55 15.88 -9.27
C VAL A 172 -1.78 16.76 -9.11
N SER A 173 -2.60 16.50 -8.08
CA SER A 173 -3.83 17.25 -7.79
C SER A 173 -3.84 17.77 -6.36
N LEU A 174 -4.45 18.95 -6.16
CA LEU A 174 -4.79 19.50 -4.84
C LEU A 174 -5.89 18.68 -4.15
N ASN A 175 -6.67 17.92 -4.91
CA ASN A 175 -7.60 16.95 -4.36
C ASN A 175 -6.83 15.71 -3.91
N GLN A 176 -6.66 15.56 -2.60
CA GLN A 176 -5.90 14.45 -2.01
C GLN A 176 -6.41 13.07 -2.44
N ASN A 177 -7.72 12.91 -2.66
CA ASN A 177 -8.32 11.65 -3.10
C ASN A 177 -8.09 11.34 -4.59
N GLY A 178 -7.55 12.27 -5.35
CA GLY A 178 -7.29 12.15 -6.79
C GLY A 178 -5.85 11.77 -7.15
N ASN A 179 -5.01 11.36 -6.20
CA ASN A 179 -3.57 11.17 -6.41
C ASN A 179 -3.09 9.71 -6.41
N ASP A 180 -4.00 8.74 -6.32
CA ASP A 180 -3.65 7.32 -6.27
C ASP A 180 -3.38 6.75 -7.67
N ALA A 181 -2.37 5.89 -7.76
CA ALA A 181 -2.11 5.12 -8.96
C ALA A 181 -3.21 4.07 -9.19
N LEU A 182 -3.60 3.87 -10.45
CA LEU A 182 -4.55 2.83 -10.83
C LEU A 182 -3.91 1.44 -10.68
N VAL A 183 -4.57 0.53 -9.98
CA VAL A 183 -4.17 -0.88 -9.96
C VAL A 183 -5.01 -1.66 -10.98
N VAL A 184 -4.34 -2.46 -11.79
CA VAL A 184 -4.95 -3.30 -12.84
C VAL A 184 -4.51 -4.74 -12.61
N VAL A 185 -5.45 -5.65 -12.39
CA VAL A 185 -5.17 -7.08 -12.19
C VAL A 185 -5.60 -7.86 -13.42
N ASP A 186 -4.64 -8.50 -14.09
CA ASP A 186 -4.89 -9.29 -15.32
C ASP A 186 -5.69 -8.52 -16.40
N GLY A 187 -5.45 -7.21 -16.48
CA GLY A 187 -6.11 -6.32 -17.41
C GLY A 187 -7.47 -5.79 -16.95
N VAL A 188 -7.91 -6.11 -15.71
CA VAL A 188 -9.10 -5.55 -15.08
C VAL A 188 -8.70 -4.42 -14.16
N PRO A 189 -9.10 -3.16 -14.45
CA PRO A 189 -8.90 -2.06 -13.53
C PRO A 189 -9.66 -2.29 -12.22
N MET A 190 -9.00 -1.98 -11.11
CA MET A 190 -9.59 -2.15 -9.78
C MET A 190 -10.26 -0.86 -9.33
N SER A 191 -11.54 -0.93 -9.00
CA SER A 191 -12.18 0.09 -8.18
C SER A 191 -11.78 -0.14 -6.74
N SER A 192 -11.10 0.81 -6.14
CA SER A 192 -10.58 0.63 -4.80
C SER A 192 -10.65 1.92 -3.99
N PRO A 193 -11.87 2.47 -3.79
CA PRO A 193 -12.02 3.64 -2.95
C PRO A 193 -11.55 3.30 -1.53
N MET A 194 -10.80 4.21 -0.92
CA MET A 194 -10.49 4.09 0.50
C MET A 194 -11.76 4.19 1.32
N THR A 195 -11.88 3.37 2.33
CA THR A 195 -13.02 3.37 3.25
C THR A 195 -13.09 4.68 4.03
N ASN A 196 -11.93 5.23 4.36
CA ASN A 196 -11.78 6.51 5.04
C ASN A 196 -10.55 7.24 4.48
N PRO A 197 -10.72 8.16 3.51
CA PRO A 197 -9.59 8.86 2.88
C PRO A 197 -8.70 9.64 3.84
N GLY A 198 -9.26 10.19 4.92
CA GLY A 198 -8.51 10.92 5.94
C GLY A 198 -7.46 10.07 6.65
N VAL A 199 -7.68 8.77 6.77
CA VAL A 199 -6.76 7.82 7.41
C VAL A 199 -5.48 7.62 6.60
N ALA A 200 -5.55 7.66 5.28
CA ALA A 200 -4.39 7.45 4.41
C ALA A 200 -3.33 8.54 4.52
N TYR A 201 -3.71 9.71 4.99
CA TYR A 201 -2.78 10.80 5.25
C TYR A 201 -2.29 10.84 6.71
N GLY A 202 -2.61 9.82 7.50
CA GLY A 202 -2.18 9.68 8.89
C GLY A 202 -2.90 10.60 9.88
N ALA A 203 -3.75 11.51 9.39
CA ALA A 203 -4.40 12.49 10.23
C ALA A 203 -5.64 11.96 10.94
N GLY A 204 -6.20 10.87 10.48
CA GLY A 204 -7.43 10.31 11.03
C GLY A 204 -8.62 11.29 10.98
N SER A 205 -9.80 10.75 10.99
CA SER A 205 -10.99 11.54 11.27
C SER A 205 -11.12 11.73 12.79
N ASN A 206 -11.58 12.88 13.23
CA ASN A 206 -12.01 13.07 14.62
C ASN A 206 -13.34 12.36 14.92
N SER A 207 -13.86 11.60 13.97
CA SER A 207 -15.08 10.82 14.14
C SER A 207 -14.85 9.63 15.03
N GLU A 208 -15.66 9.47 16.06
CA GLU A 208 -15.65 8.32 16.99
C GLU A 208 -15.99 6.97 16.33
N LEU A 209 -16.42 7.01 15.07
CA LEU A 209 -16.74 5.84 14.25
C LEU A 209 -15.73 5.61 13.12
N SER A 210 -14.56 6.23 13.21
CA SER A 210 -13.51 6.14 12.19
C SER A 210 -12.82 4.78 12.21
N VAL A 211 -13.07 3.96 11.20
CA VAL A 211 -12.49 2.62 11.02
C VAL A 211 -12.06 2.43 9.57
N ASP A 212 -10.89 1.85 9.35
CA ASP A 212 -10.39 1.51 8.02
C ASP A 212 -10.52 0.00 7.77
N TYR A 213 -11.49 -0.39 6.98
CA TYR A 213 -11.72 -1.78 6.57
C TYR A 213 -10.87 -2.22 5.37
N GLY A 214 -9.86 -1.44 4.99
CA GLY A 214 -8.99 -1.72 3.85
C GLY A 214 -9.60 -1.32 2.51
N ASN A 215 -8.77 -1.33 1.48
CA ASN A 215 -9.18 -1.13 0.09
C ASN A 215 -9.02 -2.44 -0.71
N GLY A 216 -9.49 -2.44 -1.98
CA GLY A 216 -9.47 -3.64 -2.83
C GLY A 216 -8.08 -4.23 -3.08
N PHE A 217 -7.02 -3.44 -2.90
CA PHE A 217 -5.64 -3.92 -3.07
C PHE A 217 -5.25 -4.96 -2.02
N SER A 218 -5.76 -4.84 -0.80
CA SER A 218 -5.49 -5.78 0.29
C SER A 218 -6.11 -7.17 0.08
N ASP A 219 -7.04 -7.30 -0.88
CA ASP A 219 -7.67 -8.57 -1.21
C ASP A 219 -6.83 -9.42 -2.19
N ILE A 220 -5.84 -8.82 -2.87
CA ILE A 220 -4.94 -9.53 -3.80
C ILE A 220 -4.00 -10.44 -3.02
N ASN A 221 -3.98 -11.73 -3.40
CA ASN A 221 -3.07 -12.69 -2.78
C ASN A 221 -1.66 -12.59 -3.38
N PRO A 222 -0.62 -12.26 -2.60
CA PRO A 222 0.74 -12.14 -3.11
C PRO A 222 1.32 -13.45 -3.68
N ASP A 223 0.90 -14.62 -3.16
CA ASP A 223 1.37 -15.93 -3.67
C ASP A 223 0.92 -16.21 -5.10
N ASP A 224 -0.15 -15.59 -5.57
CA ASP A 224 -0.64 -15.74 -6.93
C ASP A 224 -0.05 -14.69 -7.89
N ILE A 225 0.77 -13.74 -7.43
CA ILE A 225 1.42 -12.74 -8.29
C ILE A 225 2.59 -13.36 -9.04
N GLU A 226 2.59 -13.26 -10.37
CA GLU A 226 3.71 -13.60 -11.25
C GLU A 226 4.69 -12.42 -11.39
N SER A 227 4.14 -11.23 -11.64
CA SER A 227 4.91 -9.99 -11.77
C SER A 227 4.03 -8.76 -11.52
N ILE A 228 4.68 -7.69 -11.07
CA ILE A 228 4.10 -6.35 -11.01
C ILE A 228 4.89 -5.47 -11.96
N GLN A 229 4.18 -4.80 -12.87
CA GLN A 229 4.75 -3.82 -13.75
C GLN A 229 4.24 -2.43 -13.41
N VAL A 230 5.16 -1.50 -13.20
CA VAL A 230 4.87 -0.12 -12.86
C VAL A 230 5.01 0.76 -14.11
N LEU A 231 3.90 1.34 -14.55
CA LEU A 231 3.83 2.29 -15.65
C LEU A 231 3.79 3.70 -15.07
N LYS A 232 4.91 4.42 -15.15
CA LYS A 232 5.12 5.64 -14.37
C LYS A 232 4.63 6.92 -15.06
N GLY A 233 4.74 6.99 -16.36
CA GLY A 233 4.45 8.19 -17.15
C GLY A 233 3.12 8.12 -17.89
N ALA A 234 2.53 9.27 -18.25
CA ALA A 234 1.29 9.36 -19.00
C ALA A 234 1.36 8.65 -20.36
N SER A 235 2.52 8.61 -21.01
CA SER A 235 2.71 7.88 -22.27
C SER A 235 2.52 6.38 -22.12
N ALA A 236 2.94 5.82 -20.96
CA ALA A 236 2.74 4.41 -20.63
C ALA A 236 1.27 4.09 -20.30
N THR A 237 0.51 5.08 -19.84
CA THR A 237 -0.80 4.89 -19.22
C THR A 237 -1.97 5.44 -20.04
N ALA A 238 -1.70 6.18 -21.11
CA ALA A 238 -2.71 6.87 -21.94
C ALA A 238 -3.86 5.94 -22.40
N LEU A 239 -3.58 4.67 -22.65
CA LEU A 239 -4.60 3.69 -23.06
C LEU A 239 -5.57 3.29 -21.92
N TYR A 240 -5.22 3.51 -20.65
CA TYR A 240 -6.14 3.31 -19.51
C TYR A 240 -7.02 4.52 -19.20
N GLY A 241 -6.76 5.65 -19.87
CA GLY A 241 -7.61 6.83 -19.79
C GLY A 241 -7.48 7.64 -18.50
N THR A 242 -8.56 8.31 -18.13
CA THR A 242 -8.63 9.30 -17.03
C THR A 242 -8.09 8.79 -15.71
N ARG A 243 -8.29 7.54 -15.39
CA ARG A 243 -7.90 6.94 -14.11
C ARG A 243 -6.39 6.71 -13.98
N ALA A 244 -5.67 6.79 -15.09
CA ALA A 244 -4.24 6.48 -15.16
C ALA A 244 -3.33 7.73 -15.18
N ALA A 245 -3.89 8.91 -14.89
CA ALA A 245 -3.14 10.17 -14.82
C ALA A 245 -2.00 10.12 -13.79
N ASN A 246 -2.17 9.33 -12.73
CA ASN A 246 -1.21 9.17 -11.63
C ASN A 246 -0.33 7.92 -11.77
N GLY A 247 -0.30 7.30 -12.97
CA GLY A 247 0.40 6.05 -13.20
C GLY A 247 -0.46 4.80 -13.00
N VAL A 248 0.09 3.63 -13.39
CA VAL A 248 -0.59 2.34 -13.32
C VAL A 248 0.32 1.28 -12.72
N ILE A 249 -0.22 0.50 -11.80
CA ILE A 249 0.38 -0.71 -11.23
C ILE A 249 -0.31 -1.91 -11.86
N MET A 250 0.36 -2.57 -12.78
CA MET A 250 -0.18 -3.76 -13.44
C MET A 250 0.26 -5.02 -12.70
N VAL A 251 -0.70 -5.75 -12.15
CA VAL A 251 -0.49 -7.03 -11.48
C VAL A 251 -0.84 -8.14 -12.45
N THR A 252 0.14 -8.96 -12.80
CA THR A 252 -0.07 -10.19 -13.58
C THR A 252 -0.05 -11.36 -12.63
N THR A 253 -1.12 -12.17 -12.65
CA THR A 253 -1.19 -13.37 -11.82
C THR A 253 -0.61 -14.58 -12.53
N LYS A 254 -0.10 -15.53 -11.72
CA LYS A 254 0.47 -16.79 -12.20
C LYS A 254 -0.52 -17.56 -13.08
N SER A 255 0.00 -18.17 -14.12
CA SER A 255 -0.77 -19.00 -15.05
C SER A 255 -0.09 -20.35 -15.28
N GLY A 256 -0.79 -21.29 -15.88
CA GLY A 256 -0.22 -22.56 -16.28
C GLY A 256 0.64 -22.51 -17.55
N ALA A 257 0.68 -21.36 -18.24
CA ALA A 257 1.31 -21.26 -19.55
C ALA A 257 2.84 -21.50 -19.54
N GLY A 258 3.53 -21.12 -18.50
CA GLY A 258 4.98 -21.32 -18.30
C GLY A 258 5.37 -22.71 -17.79
N ALA A 259 4.40 -23.53 -17.34
CA ALA A 259 4.69 -24.84 -16.75
C ALA A 259 5.18 -25.87 -17.80
N PRO A 260 5.93 -26.90 -17.38
CA PRO A 260 6.18 -28.07 -18.20
C PRO A 260 4.88 -28.78 -18.59
N LYS A 261 4.89 -29.56 -19.69
CA LYS A 261 3.74 -30.37 -20.06
C LYS A 261 3.46 -31.42 -18.98
N GLY A 262 2.19 -31.67 -18.71
CA GLY A 262 1.73 -32.60 -17.69
C GLY A 262 0.99 -31.88 -16.56
N ILE A 263 0.88 -32.54 -15.42
CA ILE A 263 0.24 -32.05 -14.20
C ILE A 263 1.32 -31.87 -13.14
N GLY A 264 1.31 -30.71 -12.48
CA GLY A 264 2.18 -30.39 -11.37
C GLY A 264 1.38 -29.88 -10.18
N VAL A 265 1.85 -30.20 -8.98
CA VAL A 265 1.33 -29.67 -7.71
C VAL A 265 2.44 -28.89 -7.03
N SER A 266 2.12 -27.69 -6.55
CA SER A 266 3.04 -26.90 -5.73
C SER A 266 2.36 -26.53 -4.42
N TYR A 267 3.16 -26.55 -3.34
CA TYR A 267 2.80 -26.07 -2.03
C TYR A 267 3.76 -24.96 -1.62
N SER A 268 3.22 -23.87 -1.06
CA SER A 268 3.97 -22.78 -0.45
C SER A 268 3.42 -22.55 0.96
N GLY A 269 4.30 -22.57 1.94
CA GLY A 269 4.00 -22.23 3.33
C GLY A 269 4.86 -21.06 3.76
N ASN A 270 4.25 -20.08 4.44
CA ASN A 270 4.95 -18.95 5.02
C ASN A 270 4.49 -18.69 6.44
N PHE A 271 5.44 -18.31 7.29
CA PHE A 271 5.21 -17.91 8.68
C PHE A 271 5.97 -16.61 8.95
N SER A 272 5.29 -15.62 9.50
CA SER A 272 5.91 -14.37 9.97
C SER A 272 5.49 -14.03 11.39
N ILE A 273 6.35 -13.32 12.08
CA ILE A 273 6.15 -12.81 13.43
C ILE A 273 6.24 -11.30 13.36
N ASP A 274 5.30 -10.63 14.02
CA ASP A 274 5.21 -9.18 14.08
C ASP A 274 5.33 -8.71 15.53
N ASP A 275 6.12 -7.67 15.77
CA ASP A 275 6.28 -7.05 17.09
C ASP A 275 6.42 -5.54 16.98
N VAL A 276 6.22 -4.83 18.09
CA VAL A 276 6.35 -3.38 18.15
C VAL A 276 7.82 -2.99 18.07
N MET A 277 8.21 -2.33 17.00
CA MET A 277 9.59 -1.94 16.74
C MET A 277 10.06 -0.76 17.60
N ARG A 278 9.20 0.24 17.80
CA ARG A 278 9.55 1.49 18.48
C ARG A 278 8.45 1.95 19.41
N TRP A 279 8.85 2.47 20.54
CA TRP A 279 7.99 3.11 21.53
C TRP A 279 8.35 4.60 21.63
N PRO A 280 7.39 5.47 21.96
CA PRO A 280 7.70 6.82 22.42
C PRO A 280 8.62 6.77 23.65
N ASP A 281 9.46 7.78 23.79
CA ASP A 281 10.34 7.91 24.94
C ASP A 281 9.54 8.45 26.14
N TYR A 282 8.92 7.54 26.89
CA TYR A 282 8.05 7.86 28.02
C TYR A 282 8.86 8.25 29.25
N GLN A 283 8.33 9.21 30.04
CA GLN A 283 8.82 9.51 31.37
C GLN A 283 8.15 8.64 32.45
N TYR A 284 8.87 8.32 33.52
CA TYR A 284 8.44 7.56 34.69
C TYR A 284 8.94 8.17 36.00
N GLU A 285 9.14 9.50 36.02
CA GLU A 285 9.57 10.26 37.18
C GLU A 285 8.40 10.92 37.91
N PHE A 286 7.35 11.30 37.17
CA PHE A 286 6.19 11.98 37.73
C PHE A 286 4.90 11.25 37.38
N GLY A 287 3.98 11.19 38.37
CA GLY A 287 2.68 10.55 38.20
C GLY A 287 1.55 11.52 37.87
N GLN A 288 0.35 11.00 37.91
CA GLN A 288 -0.89 11.72 37.65
C GLN A 288 -1.04 12.94 38.55
N GLY A 289 -1.46 14.05 37.96
CA GLY A 289 -1.75 15.28 38.68
C GLY A 289 -1.44 16.50 37.81
N LEU A 290 -1.79 17.67 38.35
CA LEU A 290 -1.44 18.99 37.85
C LEU A 290 -0.40 19.61 38.80
N PRO A 291 0.35 20.64 38.38
CA PRO A 291 1.28 21.37 39.28
C PRO A 291 0.56 21.97 40.49
N SER A 292 -0.71 22.35 40.32
CA SER A 292 -1.58 22.90 41.37
C SER A 292 -2.14 21.87 42.37
N ASN A 293 -1.90 20.58 42.13
CA ASN A 293 -2.32 19.53 43.06
C ASN A 293 -1.33 19.46 44.25
N ILE A 294 -1.60 20.22 45.26
CA ILE A 294 -0.83 20.27 46.52
C ILE A 294 -1.62 19.64 47.66
N GLY A 295 -0.89 19.13 48.66
CA GLY A 295 -1.49 18.51 49.84
C GLY A 295 -2.31 19.53 50.62
N PRO A 296 -3.45 19.07 51.16
CA PRO A 296 -4.37 19.93 51.91
C PRO A 296 -3.72 20.37 53.25
N ALA A 297 -4.18 21.51 53.76
CA ALA A 297 -3.74 22.06 55.05
C ALA A 297 -3.96 21.04 56.17
N GLY A 298 -2.98 20.93 57.10
CA GLY A 298 -2.99 19.96 58.17
C GLY A 298 -2.61 18.52 57.81
N SER A 299 -2.34 18.23 56.51
CA SER A 299 -1.80 16.94 56.10
C SER A 299 -0.28 16.89 56.15
N ILE A 300 0.28 15.68 56.22
CA ILE A 300 1.77 15.49 56.15
C ILE A 300 2.36 15.96 54.83
N TYR A 301 1.53 16.29 53.81
CA TYR A 301 1.91 16.79 52.52
C TYR A 301 1.47 18.23 52.26
N GLU A 302 1.15 18.98 53.32
CA GLU A 302 0.70 20.36 53.19
C GLU A 302 1.67 21.18 52.32
N GLY A 303 1.13 21.80 51.24
CA GLY A 303 1.93 22.61 50.35
C GLY A 303 2.83 21.85 49.36
N GLU A 304 2.95 20.51 49.47
CA GLU A 304 3.76 19.69 48.58
C GLU A 304 2.93 19.02 47.47
N PRO A 305 3.52 18.63 46.34
CA PRO A 305 2.86 17.87 45.30
C PRO A 305 2.19 16.61 45.84
N TYR A 306 0.91 16.43 45.54
CA TYR A 306 0.04 15.47 46.22
C TYR A 306 -0.84 14.71 45.23
N TYR A 307 -1.20 13.47 45.60
CA TYR A 307 -2.18 12.64 44.87
C TYR A 307 -3.19 12.00 45.84
N SER A 308 -4.45 11.95 45.43
CA SER A 308 -5.50 11.16 46.08
C SER A 308 -6.53 10.65 45.08
N TYR A 309 -6.77 9.36 45.12
CA TYR A 309 -7.89 8.76 44.39
C TYR A 309 -9.19 8.92 45.18
N GLY A 310 -10.18 9.60 44.62
CA GLY A 310 -11.42 9.89 45.30
C GLY A 310 -11.26 10.82 46.50
N LYS A 311 -12.37 11.22 47.09
CA LYS A 311 -12.39 11.99 48.35
C LYS A 311 -12.45 11.03 49.53
N ALA A 312 -11.83 11.41 50.63
CA ALA A 312 -12.08 10.76 51.91
C ALA A 312 -13.48 11.07 52.40
N GLU A 313 -14.12 10.11 53.10
CA GLU A 313 -15.45 10.29 53.63
C GLU A 313 -15.54 11.39 54.69
N ASP A 314 -14.47 11.55 55.50
CA ASP A 314 -14.31 12.56 56.49
C ASP A 314 -13.91 13.95 55.93
N GLY A 315 -13.72 14.04 54.62
CA GLY A 315 -13.28 15.26 53.94
C GLY A 315 -11.80 15.63 54.14
N SER A 316 -11.01 14.78 54.82
CA SER A 316 -9.59 15.04 55.10
C SER A 316 -8.71 15.11 53.86
N TYR A 317 -9.13 14.49 52.76
CA TYR A 317 -8.44 14.49 51.47
C TYR A 317 -9.34 14.83 50.31
N ALA A 318 -8.90 15.77 49.43
CA ALA A 318 -9.59 16.07 48.20
C ALA A 318 -9.13 15.11 47.08
N SER A 319 -10.02 14.76 46.17
CA SER A 319 -9.66 13.96 45.01
C SER A 319 -8.79 14.75 44.04
N THR A 320 -7.65 14.16 43.59
CA THR A 320 -6.79 14.69 42.53
C THR A 320 -6.70 13.76 41.34
N SER A 321 -7.50 12.69 41.28
CA SER A 321 -7.43 11.63 40.29
C SER A 321 -8.18 11.93 39.00
N GLY A 322 -8.76 13.10 38.82
CA GLY A 322 -9.62 13.43 37.68
C GLY A 322 -8.86 13.86 36.42
N THR A 323 -7.56 14.15 36.51
CA THR A 323 -6.77 14.59 35.36
C THR A 323 -6.08 13.44 34.64
N SER A 324 -5.87 13.63 33.33
CA SER A 324 -5.02 12.74 32.56
C SER A 324 -3.55 13.16 32.53
N SER A 325 -3.20 14.33 33.03
CA SER A 325 -1.86 14.89 33.02
C SER A 325 -0.93 14.19 34.01
N ALA A 326 0.37 14.13 33.71
CA ALA A 326 1.42 13.55 34.55
C ALA A 326 2.39 14.62 35.04
N TYR A 327 1.83 15.70 35.59
CA TYR A 327 2.57 16.81 36.23
C TYR A 327 2.42 16.80 37.78
N GLY A 328 1.93 15.71 38.35
CA GLY A 328 1.73 15.56 39.78
C GLY A 328 3.02 15.23 40.55
N ALA A 329 2.87 14.58 41.71
CA ALA A 329 3.97 14.22 42.57
C ALA A 329 5.01 13.32 41.91
N ARG A 330 6.30 13.56 42.21
CA ARG A 330 7.41 12.69 41.77
C ARG A 330 7.27 11.32 42.46
N PHE A 331 7.57 10.27 41.74
CA PHE A 331 7.58 8.91 42.24
C PHE A 331 8.67 8.71 43.28
N ASP A 332 8.25 8.17 44.43
CA ASP A 332 9.10 7.76 45.54
C ASP A 332 8.37 6.66 46.34
N ALA A 333 8.96 5.49 46.44
CA ALA A 333 8.37 4.36 47.16
C ALA A 333 8.16 4.64 48.66
N ASN A 334 8.85 5.60 49.26
CA ASN A 334 8.66 6.05 50.64
C ASN A 334 7.46 7.00 50.78
N ARG A 335 7.05 7.67 49.70
CA ARG A 335 5.80 8.44 49.67
C ARG A 335 4.63 7.51 49.53
N LYS A 336 3.58 7.72 50.29
CA LYS A 336 2.36 6.92 50.25
C LYS A 336 1.16 7.82 50.04
N PHE A 337 0.34 7.45 49.08
CA PHE A 337 -0.92 8.13 48.77
C PHE A 337 -2.07 7.17 48.80
N TYR A 338 -3.29 7.67 49.03
CA TYR A 338 -4.52 6.91 48.85
C TYR A 338 -4.79 6.73 47.37
N GLN A 339 -4.53 5.54 46.87
CA GLN A 339 -4.65 5.19 45.46
C GLN A 339 -5.92 4.36 45.19
N TYR A 340 -6.11 3.95 43.97
CA TYR A 340 -7.15 3.02 43.61
C TYR A 340 -6.85 1.62 44.17
N ASP A 341 -7.88 1.00 44.75
CA ASP A 341 -7.84 -0.39 45.20
C ASP A 341 -8.63 -1.27 44.22
N PRO A 342 -7.94 -2.24 43.52
CA PRO A 342 -8.60 -3.11 42.55
C PRO A 342 -9.60 -4.11 43.17
N VAL A 343 -9.52 -4.39 44.49
CA VAL A 343 -10.39 -5.32 45.17
C VAL A 343 -11.76 -4.67 45.45
N THR A 344 -11.74 -3.51 46.07
CA THR A 344 -12.96 -2.75 46.36
C THR A 344 -13.46 -1.92 45.20
N GLN A 345 -12.60 -1.80 44.14
CA GLN A 345 -12.82 -0.94 42.95
C GLN A 345 -13.12 0.52 43.32
N GLY A 346 -12.48 0.99 44.38
CA GLY A 346 -12.68 2.29 44.98
C GLY A 346 -11.38 2.89 45.48
N ARG A 347 -11.48 3.86 46.41
CA ARG A 347 -10.34 4.41 47.13
C ARG A 347 -9.83 3.39 48.13
N ALA A 348 -8.52 3.15 48.13
CA ALA A 348 -7.89 2.29 49.15
C ALA A 348 -8.14 2.81 50.58
N SER A 349 -8.35 1.91 51.52
CA SER A 349 -8.50 2.24 52.93
C SER A 349 -7.19 2.66 53.59
N GLU A 350 -6.04 2.27 53.01
CA GLU A 350 -4.72 2.61 53.44
C GLU A 350 -3.90 3.27 52.32
N ALA A 351 -2.99 4.17 52.67
CA ALA A 351 -2.07 4.80 51.73
C ALA A 351 -1.01 3.79 51.25
N THR A 352 -0.85 3.67 49.97
CA THR A 352 0.09 2.74 49.31
C THR A 352 1.27 3.48 48.66
N PRO A 353 2.44 2.82 48.45
CA PRO A 353 3.62 3.43 47.86
C PRO A 353 3.36 4.08 46.51
N TRP A 354 3.95 5.28 46.26
CA TRP A 354 3.81 6.01 45.03
C TRP A 354 4.87 5.59 44.03
N VAL A 355 4.51 4.68 43.12
CA VAL A 355 5.43 4.05 42.15
C VAL A 355 4.89 4.09 40.73
N ALA A 356 5.83 4.04 39.77
CA ALA A 356 5.50 3.96 38.34
C ALA A 356 5.46 2.50 37.83
N TYR A 357 4.49 2.19 36.99
CA TYR A 357 4.38 0.91 36.30
C TYR A 357 4.95 1.02 34.86
N LYS A 358 6.25 0.74 34.72
CA LYS A 358 7.01 1.03 33.50
C LYS A 358 6.60 0.21 32.26
N ASN A 359 6.14 -1.01 32.45
CA ASN A 359 5.83 -1.92 31.33
C ASN A 359 4.37 -1.88 30.88
N ASN A 360 3.50 -1.23 31.61
CA ASN A 360 2.07 -1.19 31.37
C ASN A 360 1.64 -1.03 29.91
N ARG A 361 2.23 -0.04 29.20
CA ARG A 361 1.87 0.23 27.82
C ARG A 361 2.31 -0.89 26.87
N LYS A 362 3.42 -1.54 27.19
CA LYS A 362 3.95 -2.66 26.41
C LYS A 362 3.12 -3.92 26.62
N ASP A 363 2.68 -4.15 27.86
CA ASP A 363 1.88 -5.33 28.25
C ASP A 363 0.48 -5.35 27.61
N LEU A 364 0.04 -4.22 27.04
CA LEU A 364 -1.20 -4.15 26.25
C LEU A 364 -1.05 -4.77 24.86
N PHE A 365 0.18 -4.93 24.36
CA PHE A 365 0.47 -5.48 23.05
C PHE A 365 0.93 -6.93 23.17
N GLN A 366 0.75 -7.67 22.11
CA GLN A 366 1.19 -9.06 21.96
C GLN A 366 2.11 -9.21 20.76
N THR A 367 2.87 -10.29 20.72
CA THR A 367 3.55 -10.70 19.50
C THR A 367 2.52 -11.24 18.52
N GLY A 368 2.39 -10.58 17.37
CA GLY A 368 1.52 -11.01 16.30
C GLY A 368 2.16 -12.08 15.43
N TYR A 369 1.36 -12.81 14.67
CA TYR A 369 1.86 -13.76 13.69
C TYR A 369 0.95 -13.87 12.46
N THR A 370 1.55 -14.26 11.35
CA THR A 370 0.81 -14.56 10.11
C THR A 370 1.24 -15.93 9.60
N ILE A 371 0.26 -16.78 9.31
CA ILE A 371 0.47 -18.09 8.69
C ILE A 371 -0.26 -18.09 7.35
N THR A 372 0.47 -18.39 6.27
CA THR A 372 -0.09 -18.52 4.93
C THR A 372 0.25 -19.91 4.38
N ASN A 373 -0.76 -20.61 3.89
CA ASN A 373 -0.62 -21.90 3.21
C ASN A 373 -1.30 -21.81 1.85
N SER A 374 -0.57 -22.14 0.80
CA SER A 374 -1.03 -22.11 -0.58
C SER A 374 -0.75 -23.43 -1.28
N VAL A 375 -1.78 -23.97 -1.92
CA VAL A 375 -1.67 -25.15 -2.79
C VAL A 375 -2.10 -24.75 -4.19
N ALA A 376 -1.29 -25.09 -5.20
CA ALA A 376 -1.66 -24.87 -6.58
C ALA A 376 -1.46 -26.13 -7.42
N LEU A 377 -2.47 -26.40 -8.24
CA LEU A 377 -2.48 -27.44 -9.27
C LEU A 377 -2.29 -26.77 -10.63
N THR A 378 -1.34 -27.24 -11.42
CA THR A 378 -1.05 -26.73 -12.74
C THR A 378 -1.08 -27.85 -13.76
N GLY A 379 -1.83 -27.69 -14.84
CA GLY A 379 -1.89 -28.61 -15.95
C GLY A 379 -1.56 -27.91 -17.27
N LYS A 380 -0.75 -28.52 -18.12
CA LYS A 380 -0.42 -27.99 -19.45
C LYS A 380 -0.42 -29.07 -20.53
N SER A 381 -1.06 -28.76 -21.63
CA SER A 381 -1.06 -29.54 -22.87
C SER A 381 -0.55 -28.68 -24.04
N ASP A 382 -0.52 -29.25 -25.25
CA ASP A 382 -0.17 -28.52 -26.47
C ASP A 382 -1.18 -27.43 -26.83
N ARG A 383 -2.44 -27.59 -26.41
CA ARG A 383 -3.54 -26.71 -26.78
C ARG A 383 -4.04 -25.83 -25.67
N GLY A 384 -3.57 -26.04 -24.46
CA GLY A 384 -4.07 -25.23 -23.35
C GLY A 384 -3.31 -25.47 -22.06
N SER A 385 -3.61 -24.63 -21.10
CA SER A 385 -3.08 -24.72 -19.75
C SER A 385 -4.15 -24.28 -18.75
N VAL A 386 -4.07 -24.87 -17.54
CA VAL A 386 -4.90 -24.49 -16.40
C VAL A 386 -4.03 -24.42 -15.17
N ARG A 387 -4.26 -23.43 -14.31
CA ARG A 387 -3.77 -23.35 -12.95
C ARG A 387 -4.95 -23.07 -12.03
N ALA A 388 -5.07 -23.85 -10.98
CA ALA A 388 -6.00 -23.62 -9.88
C ALA A 388 -5.23 -23.54 -8.57
N SER A 389 -5.49 -22.55 -7.74
CA SER A 389 -4.85 -22.42 -6.43
C SER A 389 -5.88 -22.13 -5.35
N ILE A 390 -5.59 -22.56 -4.14
CA ILE A 390 -6.28 -22.18 -2.93
C ILE A 390 -5.24 -21.76 -1.90
N THR A 391 -5.46 -20.59 -1.30
CA THR A 391 -4.58 -20.03 -0.29
C THR A 391 -5.40 -19.67 0.94
N HIS A 392 -4.93 -20.10 2.11
CA HIS A 392 -5.48 -19.70 3.41
C HIS A 392 -4.44 -18.89 4.15
N THR A 393 -4.83 -17.70 4.64
CA THR A 393 -4.01 -16.84 5.48
C THR A 393 -4.74 -16.59 6.78
N LYS A 394 -4.07 -16.81 7.92
CA LYS A 394 -4.51 -16.40 9.26
C LYS A 394 -3.48 -15.42 9.81
N ASN A 395 -3.97 -14.28 10.28
CA ASN A 395 -3.17 -13.28 10.99
C ASN A 395 -3.77 -13.02 12.36
N GLU A 396 -2.94 -12.99 13.38
CA GLU A 396 -3.20 -12.37 14.67
C GLU A 396 -2.26 -11.18 14.79
N TRP A 397 -2.81 -9.99 15.02
CA TRP A 397 -2.01 -8.78 15.00
C TRP A 397 -1.43 -8.46 16.38
N ILE A 398 -0.58 -7.44 16.44
CA ILE A 398 0.09 -6.98 17.67
C ILE A 398 -0.86 -6.42 18.74
N LEU A 399 -2.09 -6.05 18.37
CA LEU A 399 -3.15 -5.72 19.31
C LEU A 399 -4.02 -6.96 19.58
N PRO A 400 -4.28 -7.31 20.84
CA PRO A 400 -5.17 -8.43 21.18
C PRO A 400 -6.56 -8.28 20.55
N ASN A 401 -7.21 -9.39 20.26
CA ASN A 401 -8.53 -9.47 19.62
C ASN A 401 -8.61 -8.81 18.23
N THR A 402 -7.49 -8.63 17.55
CA THR A 402 -7.44 -8.09 16.20
C THR A 402 -6.71 -9.04 15.25
N GLY A 403 -6.95 -8.89 13.96
CA GLY A 403 -6.39 -9.75 12.93
C GLY A 403 -7.43 -10.16 11.90
N PHE A 404 -7.06 -11.08 11.02
CA PHE A 404 -7.94 -11.51 9.94
C PHE A 404 -7.73 -12.98 9.54
N GLN A 405 -8.75 -13.50 8.88
CA GLN A 405 -8.66 -14.72 8.10
C GLN A 405 -9.01 -14.41 6.63
N ARG A 406 -8.28 -14.98 5.71
CA ARG A 406 -8.50 -14.83 4.27
C ARG A 406 -8.36 -16.16 3.58
N ILE A 407 -9.33 -16.49 2.72
CA ILE A 407 -9.28 -17.63 1.81
C ILE A 407 -9.38 -17.07 0.40
N THR A 408 -8.39 -17.36 -0.43
CA THR A 408 -8.39 -16.98 -1.85
C THR A 408 -8.38 -18.24 -2.71
N ALA A 409 -9.34 -18.35 -3.60
CA ALA A 409 -9.38 -19.39 -4.63
C ALA A 409 -9.23 -18.74 -6.00
N MET A 410 -8.25 -19.18 -6.77
CA MET A 410 -7.96 -18.65 -8.10
C MET A 410 -7.95 -19.75 -9.14
N ILE A 411 -8.49 -19.45 -10.30
CA ILE A 411 -8.38 -20.27 -11.51
C ILE A 411 -7.91 -19.41 -12.69
N SER A 412 -6.94 -19.92 -13.44
CA SER A 412 -6.46 -19.34 -14.70
C SER A 412 -6.44 -20.44 -15.74
N ALA A 413 -7.23 -20.28 -16.81
CA ALA A 413 -7.34 -21.25 -17.89
C ALA A 413 -7.10 -20.57 -19.24
N GLN A 414 -6.34 -21.22 -20.09
CA GLN A 414 -6.09 -20.80 -21.47
C GLN A 414 -6.30 -21.98 -22.38
N GLN A 415 -7.11 -21.79 -23.43
CA GLN A 415 -7.42 -22.84 -24.39
C GLN A 415 -7.36 -22.33 -25.82
N GLN A 416 -6.60 -23.03 -26.65
CA GLN A 416 -6.61 -22.86 -28.10
C GLN A 416 -7.79 -23.71 -28.69
N ILE A 417 -8.88 -23.06 -29.03
CA ILE A 417 -10.08 -23.72 -29.54
C ILE A 417 -9.85 -24.18 -30.99
N SER A 418 -9.26 -23.30 -31.80
CA SER A 418 -8.88 -23.59 -33.18
C SER A 418 -7.55 -22.92 -33.50
N ARG A 419 -7.01 -23.10 -34.70
CA ARG A 419 -5.79 -22.38 -35.13
C ARG A 419 -5.94 -20.86 -35.05
N ALA A 420 -7.18 -20.37 -35.18
CA ALA A 420 -7.51 -18.95 -35.22
C ALA A 420 -7.97 -18.40 -33.85
N LEU A 421 -8.64 -19.20 -33.02
CA LEU A 421 -9.32 -18.73 -31.81
C LEU A 421 -8.67 -19.25 -30.55
N ARG A 422 -8.28 -18.32 -29.68
CA ARG A 422 -7.79 -18.58 -28.29
C ARG A 422 -8.69 -17.89 -27.29
N ILE A 423 -9.10 -18.63 -26.26
CA ILE A 423 -9.86 -18.10 -25.13
C ILE A 423 -8.99 -18.16 -23.87
N ASN A 424 -9.00 -17.09 -23.10
CA ASN A 424 -8.39 -17.03 -21.79
C ASN A 424 -9.47 -16.66 -20.77
N PHE A 425 -9.44 -17.34 -19.63
CA PHE A 425 -10.32 -17.08 -18.49
C PHE A 425 -9.46 -17.01 -17.23
N LYS A 426 -9.70 -15.99 -16.41
CA LYS A 426 -9.11 -15.87 -15.07
C LYS A 426 -10.20 -15.45 -14.10
N SER A 427 -10.19 -16.02 -12.91
CA SER A 427 -11.08 -15.64 -11.82
C SER A 427 -10.36 -15.84 -10.50
N SER A 428 -10.41 -14.82 -9.65
CA SER A 428 -9.92 -14.86 -8.28
C SER A 428 -11.05 -14.47 -7.35
N TYR A 429 -11.44 -15.37 -6.48
CA TYR A 429 -12.42 -15.14 -5.42
C TYR A 429 -11.70 -15.08 -4.07
N THR A 430 -12.02 -14.07 -3.27
CA THR A 430 -11.44 -13.89 -1.94
C THR A 430 -12.57 -13.72 -0.92
N TYR A 431 -12.58 -14.57 0.08
CA TYR A 431 -13.32 -14.39 1.33
C TYR A 431 -12.39 -13.85 2.40
N ARG A 432 -12.78 -12.77 3.08
CA ARG A 432 -12.03 -12.15 4.15
C ARG A 432 -12.94 -11.89 5.35
N LYS A 433 -12.48 -12.31 6.52
CA LYS A 433 -13.12 -12.03 7.80
C LYS A 433 -12.15 -11.28 8.70
N LEU A 434 -12.57 -10.13 9.17
CA LEU A 434 -11.95 -9.34 10.23
C LEU A 434 -12.79 -9.51 11.48
N ASN A 435 -12.23 -10.11 12.53
CA ASN A 435 -12.99 -10.28 13.79
C ASN A 435 -13.20 -8.93 14.46
N ASN A 436 -12.16 -8.11 14.47
CA ASN A 436 -12.19 -6.75 14.95
C ASN A 436 -11.14 -5.91 14.18
N THR A 437 -11.56 -4.74 13.71
CA THR A 437 -10.67 -3.76 13.11
C THR A 437 -10.50 -2.61 14.10
N PRO A 438 -9.26 -2.29 14.53
CA PRO A 438 -9.05 -1.21 15.49
C PRO A 438 -9.57 0.12 14.95
N ALA A 439 -10.22 0.90 15.78
CA ALA A 439 -10.54 2.29 15.45
C ALA A 439 -9.24 3.09 15.31
N LEU A 440 -9.25 4.07 14.42
CA LEU A 440 -8.09 4.86 14.06
C LEU A 440 -8.31 6.35 14.35
N GLY A 441 -7.19 7.08 14.43
CA GLY A 441 -7.22 8.52 14.63
C GLY A 441 -7.33 8.92 16.10
N TYR A 442 -7.60 10.21 16.30
CA TYR A 442 -7.76 10.81 17.62
C TYR A 442 -9.21 10.68 18.05
N ASN A 443 -9.58 9.48 18.51
CA ASN A 443 -10.91 9.17 19.03
C ASN A 443 -10.84 8.25 20.24
N SER A 444 -11.83 8.32 21.12
CA SER A 444 -11.87 7.65 22.43
C SER A 444 -11.90 6.13 22.33
N ASN A 445 -12.30 5.57 21.20
CA ASN A 445 -12.33 4.14 20.92
C ASN A 445 -11.04 3.61 20.27
N SER A 446 -9.99 4.43 20.14
CA SER A 446 -8.69 3.99 19.65
C SER A 446 -7.70 3.72 20.79
N ILE A 447 -6.91 2.67 20.65
CA ILE A 447 -5.82 2.38 21.60
C ILE A 447 -4.77 3.49 21.60
N SER A 448 -4.56 4.18 20.49
CA SER A 448 -3.68 5.35 20.42
C SER A 448 -4.13 6.46 21.36
N TYR A 449 -5.42 6.72 21.46
CA TYR A 449 -5.99 7.69 22.38
C TYR A 449 -5.75 7.28 23.83
N PHE A 450 -6.00 6.01 24.18
CA PHE A 450 -5.69 5.48 25.50
C PHE A 450 -4.21 5.66 25.87
N LEU A 451 -3.28 5.33 24.95
CA LEU A 451 -1.83 5.44 25.19
C LEU A 451 -1.37 6.89 25.43
N ILE A 452 -2.02 7.87 24.79
CA ILE A 452 -1.74 9.30 25.02
C ILE A 452 -2.00 9.66 26.47
N PHE A 453 -3.15 9.26 27.01
CA PHE A 453 -3.67 9.75 28.28
C PHE A 453 -3.40 8.84 29.48
N GLN A 454 -2.97 7.60 29.26
CA GLN A 454 -2.68 6.65 30.33
C GLN A 454 -1.56 7.18 31.25
N ASN A 455 -1.82 7.18 32.56
CA ASN A 455 -0.89 7.67 33.56
C ASN A 455 0.07 6.59 34.08
N PRO A 456 1.35 6.94 34.39
CA PRO A 456 2.37 5.96 34.80
C PRO A 456 2.06 5.27 36.14
N ASN A 457 1.24 5.86 37.01
CA ASN A 457 0.85 5.32 38.31
C ASN A 457 -0.35 4.36 38.23
N VAL A 458 -0.94 4.16 37.06
CA VAL A 458 -2.10 3.25 36.92
C VAL A 458 -1.63 1.91 36.39
N ASN A 459 -1.81 0.84 37.16
CA ASN A 459 -1.52 -0.51 36.71
C ASN A 459 -2.62 -1.00 35.76
N LEU A 460 -2.26 -1.49 34.57
CA LEU A 460 -3.22 -2.03 33.61
C LEU A 460 -3.95 -3.27 34.09
N ASP A 461 -3.35 -4.06 35.02
CA ASP A 461 -4.02 -5.22 35.59
C ASP A 461 -5.27 -4.83 36.38
N TRP A 462 -5.32 -3.61 36.92
CA TRP A 462 -6.54 -3.09 37.55
C TRP A 462 -7.71 -2.93 36.61
N LEU A 463 -7.44 -2.82 35.32
CA LEU A 463 -8.43 -2.60 34.25
C LEU A 463 -8.85 -3.89 33.53
N ARG A 464 -8.12 -5.01 33.74
CA ARG A 464 -8.40 -6.30 33.08
C ARG A 464 -9.81 -6.83 33.34
N PRO A 465 -10.43 -6.65 34.52
CA PRO A 465 -11.81 -7.07 34.72
C PRO A 465 -12.83 -6.36 33.81
N MET A 466 -12.41 -5.26 33.15
CA MET A 466 -13.21 -4.40 32.25
C MET A 466 -14.37 -3.69 32.96
N TRP A 467 -15.14 -4.39 33.73
CA TRP A 467 -16.40 -3.95 34.30
C TRP A 467 -16.35 -3.83 35.83
N ARG A 468 -17.16 -2.96 36.38
CA ARG A 468 -17.40 -2.94 37.82
C ARG A 468 -18.12 -4.22 38.23
N THR A 469 -17.73 -4.80 39.35
CA THR A 469 -18.34 -6.02 39.91
C THR A 469 -19.83 -5.81 40.12
N GLY A 470 -20.65 -6.72 39.57
CA GLY A 470 -22.10 -6.63 39.58
C GLY A 470 -22.72 -5.61 38.62
N GLN A 471 -21.91 -4.98 37.76
CA GLN A 471 -22.34 -4.03 36.73
C GLN A 471 -21.70 -4.39 35.36
N GLU A 472 -21.54 -5.68 35.11
CA GLU A 472 -20.98 -6.21 33.86
C GLU A 472 -21.79 -5.71 32.64
N ASN A 473 -21.09 -5.26 31.61
CA ASN A 473 -21.66 -4.63 30.42
C ASN A 473 -22.46 -3.33 30.65
N VAL A 474 -22.49 -2.81 31.88
CA VAL A 474 -23.20 -1.57 32.23
C VAL A 474 -22.24 -0.45 32.64
N LYS A 475 -21.20 -0.78 33.39
CA LYS A 475 -20.24 0.24 33.89
C LYS A 475 -18.81 -0.25 33.77
N GLN A 476 -18.06 0.37 32.89
CA GLN A 476 -16.64 0.07 32.74
C GLN A 476 -15.79 0.62 33.89
N LEU A 477 -14.65 -0.02 34.14
CA LEU A 477 -13.66 0.45 35.09
C LEU A 477 -12.84 1.59 34.48
N GLN A 478 -12.92 2.77 35.06
CA GLN A 478 -12.22 3.98 34.64
C GLN A 478 -11.60 4.70 35.88
N PRO A 479 -10.60 4.08 36.52
CA PRO A 479 -10.09 4.58 37.81
C PRO A 479 -9.23 5.86 37.70
N TYR A 480 -8.98 6.38 36.54
CA TYR A 480 -8.02 7.47 36.29
C TYR A 480 -8.61 8.67 35.54
N SER A 481 -9.71 8.50 34.82
CA SER A 481 -10.41 9.60 34.14
C SER A 481 -11.71 9.11 33.52
N SER A 482 -12.75 9.95 33.55
CA SER A 482 -14.08 9.63 33.01
C SER A 482 -14.16 9.74 31.48
N PHE A 483 -13.21 10.43 30.85
CA PHE A 483 -13.21 10.62 29.39
C PHE A 483 -12.26 9.66 28.62
N ILE A 484 -11.59 8.75 29.33
CA ILE A 484 -10.69 7.75 28.75
C ILE A 484 -11.29 6.38 29.00
N GLY A 485 -11.59 5.66 27.94
CA GLY A 485 -12.14 4.31 28.01
C GLY A 485 -11.13 3.30 28.58
N ASN A 486 -11.64 2.24 29.18
CA ASN A 486 -10.84 1.08 29.57
C ASN A 486 -10.27 0.41 28.32
N PRO A 487 -8.95 0.19 28.20
CA PRO A 487 -8.33 -0.36 27.00
C PRO A 487 -8.82 -1.77 26.66
N TYR A 488 -9.19 -2.56 27.65
CA TYR A 488 -9.74 -3.90 27.42
C TYR A 488 -11.19 -3.84 26.93
N VAL A 489 -11.99 -2.87 27.36
CA VAL A 489 -13.31 -2.60 26.78
C VAL A 489 -13.17 -2.13 25.33
N ILE A 490 -12.18 -1.28 25.04
CA ILE A 490 -11.89 -0.85 23.66
C ILE A 490 -11.52 -2.05 22.77
N LEU A 491 -10.72 -2.99 23.28
CA LEU A 491 -10.23 -4.13 22.52
C LEU A 491 -11.26 -5.25 22.35
N TYR A 492 -12.12 -5.49 23.36
CA TYR A 492 -12.97 -6.68 23.39
C TYR A 492 -14.46 -6.40 23.28
N GLU A 493 -14.89 -5.14 23.43
CA GLU A 493 -16.31 -4.77 23.40
C GLU A 493 -16.63 -3.67 22.36
N SER A 494 -15.68 -2.73 22.13
CA SER A 494 -15.85 -1.69 21.11
C SER A 494 -15.37 -2.22 19.73
N GLU A 495 -15.94 -3.30 19.28
CA GLU A 495 -15.52 -4.05 18.10
C GLU A 495 -16.05 -3.47 16.79
N ASN A 496 -15.31 -3.72 15.72
CA ASN A 496 -15.64 -3.34 14.35
C ASN A 496 -15.40 -4.51 13.38
N PRO A 497 -16.21 -5.59 13.46
CA PRO A 497 -16.06 -6.74 12.58
C PRO A 497 -16.46 -6.44 11.14
N SER A 498 -15.88 -7.20 10.20
CA SER A 498 -16.23 -7.14 8.77
C SER A 498 -16.09 -8.53 8.13
N GLU A 499 -17.05 -8.86 7.27
CA GLU A 499 -16.97 -10.02 6.37
C GLU A 499 -17.12 -9.54 4.93
N LYS A 500 -16.10 -9.83 4.11
CA LYS A 500 -16.05 -9.39 2.72
C LYS A 500 -15.86 -10.56 1.77
N HIS A 501 -16.69 -10.57 0.73
CA HIS A 501 -16.53 -11.41 -0.44
C HIS A 501 -16.14 -10.54 -1.63
N SER A 502 -15.05 -10.84 -2.28
CA SER A 502 -14.60 -10.13 -3.49
C SER A 502 -14.27 -11.10 -4.60
N ASN A 503 -14.54 -10.68 -5.83
CA ASN A 503 -14.21 -11.43 -7.03
C ASN A 503 -13.63 -10.51 -8.08
N VAL A 504 -12.54 -10.95 -8.72
CA VAL A 504 -11.96 -10.33 -9.90
C VAL A 504 -11.90 -11.39 -10.98
N SER A 505 -12.67 -11.20 -12.04
CA SER A 505 -12.76 -12.17 -13.15
C SER A 505 -12.57 -11.49 -14.48
N SER A 506 -11.93 -12.18 -15.41
CA SER A 506 -11.80 -11.73 -16.79
C SER A 506 -11.93 -12.89 -17.77
N VAL A 507 -12.53 -12.60 -18.91
CA VAL A 507 -12.57 -13.48 -20.07
C VAL A 507 -12.10 -12.70 -21.29
N SER A 508 -11.25 -13.31 -22.09
CA SER A 508 -10.85 -12.73 -23.37
C SER A 508 -10.85 -13.79 -24.48
N ALA A 509 -11.31 -13.38 -25.65
CA ALA A 509 -11.23 -14.13 -26.88
C ALA A 509 -10.34 -13.40 -27.88
N ASN A 510 -9.31 -14.07 -28.36
CA ASN A 510 -8.38 -13.57 -29.34
C ASN A 510 -8.55 -14.37 -30.64
N LEU A 511 -8.99 -13.68 -31.66
CA LEU A 511 -9.25 -14.25 -33.00
C LEU A 511 -8.17 -13.75 -33.96
N ARG A 512 -7.34 -14.65 -34.47
CA ARG A 512 -6.48 -14.40 -35.62
C ARG A 512 -7.27 -14.53 -36.91
N ILE A 513 -7.61 -13.42 -37.53
CA ILE A 513 -8.39 -13.40 -38.77
C ILE A 513 -7.51 -13.94 -39.93
N ASN A 514 -6.28 -13.45 -40.00
CA ASN A 514 -5.26 -13.92 -40.97
C ASN A 514 -3.84 -13.57 -40.42
N SER A 515 -2.81 -13.63 -41.28
CA SER A 515 -1.43 -13.34 -40.89
C SER A 515 -1.18 -11.88 -40.52
N LYS A 516 -2.10 -10.96 -40.84
CA LYS A 516 -1.93 -9.51 -40.65
C LYS A 516 -2.96 -8.89 -39.71
N PHE A 517 -4.07 -9.57 -39.43
CA PHE A 517 -5.17 -9.03 -38.69
C PHE A 517 -5.58 -9.92 -37.52
N ASP A 518 -5.61 -9.32 -36.32
CA ASP A 518 -6.12 -9.93 -35.12
C ASP A 518 -7.31 -9.11 -34.55
N PHE A 519 -8.25 -9.80 -33.95
CA PHE A 519 -9.36 -9.18 -33.20
C PHE A 519 -9.40 -9.75 -31.78
N MET A 520 -9.52 -8.89 -30.79
CA MET A 520 -9.65 -9.26 -29.39
C MET A 520 -10.91 -8.63 -28.81
N ILE A 521 -11.65 -9.43 -28.08
CA ILE A 521 -12.70 -8.95 -27.17
C ILE A 521 -12.37 -9.42 -25.77
N ARG A 522 -12.51 -8.54 -24.80
CA ARG A 522 -12.29 -8.84 -23.39
C ARG A 522 -13.38 -8.20 -22.55
N SER A 523 -13.85 -8.93 -21.54
CA SER A 523 -14.67 -8.38 -20.47
C SER A 523 -14.09 -8.78 -19.14
N GLY A 524 -13.99 -7.83 -18.24
CA GLY A 524 -13.49 -8.02 -16.89
C GLY A 524 -14.40 -7.36 -15.86
N ILE A 525 -14.64 -8.05 -14.77
CA ILE A 525 -15.47 -7.57 -13.67
C ILE A 525 -14.71 -7.69 -12.35
N GLN A 526 -14.75 -6.62 -11.57
CA GLN A 526 -14.50 -6.66 -10.14
C GLN A 526 -15.85 -6.46 -9.44
N LEU A 527 -16.14 -7.28 -8.46
CA LEU A 527 -17.30 -7.08 -7.59
C LEU A 527 -16.93 -7.40 -6.14
N SER A 528 -17.55 -6.71 -5.18
CA SER A 528 -17.43 -7.06 -3.78
C SER A 528 -18.71 -6.79 -3.00
N THR A 529 -18.91 -7.60 -1.95
CA THR A 529 -19.90 -7.38 -0.89
C THR A 529 -19.15 -7.34 0.44
N ASP A 530 -19.37 -6.29 1.23
CA ASP A 530 -18.72 -6.10 2.52
C ASP A 530 -19.77 -5.79 3.58
N GLN A 531 -19.92 -6.71 4.54
CA GLN A 531 -20.80 -6.55 5.68
C GLN A 531 -19.97 -6.10 6.86
N ARG A 532 -20.30 -4.94 7.43
CA ARG A 532 -19.57 -4.30 8.52
C ARG A 532 -20.48 -4.05 9.68
N GLU A 533 -19.93 -4.18 10.87
CA GLU A 533 -20.63 -3.82 12.10
C GLU A 533 -19.73 -2.92 12.95
N GLN A 534 -20.34 -2.12 13.82
CA GLN A 534 -19.66 -1.33 14.83
C GLN A 534 -20.42 -1.45 16.12
N HIS A 535 -19.74 -1.94 17.15
CA HIS A 535 -20.26 -2.16 18.49
C HIS A 535 -19.67 -1.11 19.44
N ARG A 536 -20.51 -0.48 20.25
CA ARG A 536 -20.07 0.33 21.39
C ARG A 536 -20.92 -0.07 22.59
N PRO A 537 -20.29 -0.51 23.67
CA PRO A 537 -21.02 -0.97 24.86
C PRO A 537 -21.69 0.19 25.59
N ILE A 538 -22.64 -0.14 26.43
CA ILE A 538 -23.11 0.81 27.44
C ILE A 538 -21.91 1.21 28.30
N SER A 539 -21.85 2.47 28.73
CA SER A 539 -20.67 3.10 29.38
C SER A 539 -19.49 3.41 28.44
N ASP A 540 -19.68 3.29 27.11
CA ASP A 540 -18.72 3.90 26.16
C ASP A 540 -18.59 5.41 26.45
N VAL A 541 -17.39 5.96 26.24
CA VAL A 541 -17.11 7.36 26.61
C VAL A 541 -17.97 8.36 25.83
N VAL A 542 -18.29 8.07 24.56
CA VAL A 542 -19.10 8.93 23.70
C VAL A 542 -20.53 8.41 23.59
N PHE A 543 -20.67 7.11 23.42
CA PHE A 543 -21.98 6.45 23.31
C PHE A 543 -22.40 5.85 24.65
N GLY A 544 -22.54 6.67 25.70
CA GLY A 544 -22.73 6.24 27.07
C GLY A 544 -23.87 5.24 27.30
N ASN A 545 -24.91 5.25 26.47
CA ASN A 545 -26.01 4.31 26.46
C ASN A 545 -25.83 3.16 25.44
N GLY A 546 -24.64 3.02 24.87
CA GLY A 546 -24.33 2.03 23.84
C GLY A 546 -24.71 2.47 22.42
N PHE A 547 -24.13 1.78 21.43
CA PHE A 547 -24.37 2.02 20.03
C PHE A 547 -24.16 0.74 19.21
N PHE A 548 -24.99 0.57 18.20
CA PHE A 548 -24.80 -0.48 17.20
C PHE A 548 -25.06 0.05 15.80
N LYS A 549 -24.18 -0.29 14.87
CA LYS A 549 -24.34 0.01 13.45
C LYS A 549 -24.08 -1.23 12.62
N LYS A 550 -24.95 -1.47 11.64
CA LYS A 550 -24.74 -2.46 10.59
C LYS A 550 -24.69 -1.77 9.24
N GLN A 551 -23.74 -2.17 8.40
CA GLN A 551 -23.52 -1.58 7.10
C GLN A 551 -23.27 -2.68 6.07
N ASN A 552 -24.00 -2.64 4.96
CA ASN A 552 -23.79 -3.48 3.80
C ASN A 552 -23.31 -2.62 2.65
N VAL A 553 -22.18 -2.97 2.07
CA VAL A 553 -21.60 -2.29 0.91
C VAL A 553 -21.54 -3.28 -0.23
N PHE A 554 -22.11 -2.92 -1.36
CA PHE A 554 -21.97 -3.64 -2.61
C PHE A 554 -21.31 -2.72 -3.63
N ASP A 555 -20.20 -3.14 -4.22
CA ASP A 555 -19.55 -2.41 -5.29
C ASP A 555 -19.18 -3.33 -6.44
N TYR A 556 -19.30 -2.82 -7.66
CA TYR A 556 -18.77 -3.50 -8.84
C TYR A 556 -18.22 -2.51 -9.85
N GLU A 557 -17.28 -2.99 -10.63
CA GLU A 557 -16.78 -2.33 -11.83
C GLU A 557 -16.68 -3.34 -12.96
N LEU A 558 -17.38 -3.07 -14.06
CA LEU A 558 -17.35 -3.86 -15.29
C LEU A 558 -16.61 -3.06 -16.36
N ASN A 559 -15.61 -3.68 -16.98
CA ASN A 559 -14.87 -3.14 -18.12
C ASN A 559 -14.97 -4.10 -19.29
N SER A 560 -15.36 -3.61 -20.45
CA SER A 560 -15.41 -4.39 -21.69
C SER A 560 -14.64 -3.67 -22.78
N ASP A 561 -13.71 -4.39 -23.43
CA ASP A 561 -12.82 -3.89 -24.48
C ASP A 561 -13.03 -4.67 -25.77
N ALA A 562 -12.97 -3.97 -26.89
CA ALA A 562 -12.81 -4.56 -28.21
C ALA A 562 -11.62 -3.91 -28.90
N LEU A 563 -10.72 -4.71 -29.48
CA LEU A 563 -9.49 -4.24 -30.11
C LEU A 563 -9.27 -4.96 -31.43
N PHE A 564 -9.15 -4.19 -32.50
CA PHE A 564 -8.77 -4.65 -33.84
C PHE A 564 -7.33 -4.25 -34.08
N THR A 565 -6.47 -5.20 -34.45
CA THR A 565 -5.04 -5.00 -34.64
C THR A 565 -4.61 -5.41 -36.04
N TYR A 566 -3.89 -4.54 -36.71
CA TYR A 566 -3.13 -4.79 -37.93
C TYR A 566 -1.64 -4.88 -37.61
N HIS A 567 -0.95 -5.90 -38.11
CA HIS A 567 0.48 -6.02 -38.01
C HIS A 567 1.09 -6.51 -39.34
N ASP A 568 2.17 -5.87 -39.75
CA ASP A 568 2.87 -6.24 -40.98
C ASP A 568 4.38 -5.91 -40.86
N SER A 569 5.15 -6.62 -41.64
CA SER A 569 6.59 -6.44 -41.77
C SER A 569 6.95 -6.24 -43.22
N PHE A 570 7.42 -5.04 -43.58
CA PHE A 570 7.74 -4.66 -44.94
C PHE A 570 9.20 -4.99 -45.30
N ALA A 571 9.45 -5.25 -46.56
CA ALA A 571 10.78 -5.64 -47.04
C ALA A 571 11.91 -4.60 -46.78
N ASN A 572 11.56 -3.32 -46.60
CA ASN A 572 12.48 -2.24 -46.24
C ASN A 572 12.92 -2.25 -44.78
N GLY A 573 12.45 -3.22 -43.98
CA GLY A 573 12.74 -3.36 -42.56
C GLY A 573 11.83 -2.51 -41.64
N LEU A 574 10.70 -2.02 -42.16
CA LEU A 574 9.69 -1.34 -41.38
C LEU A 574 8.68 -2.38 -40.87
N HIS A 575 8.51 -2.44 -39.54
CA HIS A 575 7.47 -3.19 -38.86
C HIS A 575 6.39 -2.22 -38.38
N VAL A 576 5.14 -2.52 -38.68
CA VAL A 576 3.97 -1.72 -38.28
C VAL A 576 3.03 -2.57 -37.45
N ASN A 577 2.63 -2.03 -36.30
CA ASN A 577 1.56 -2.61 -35.48
C ASN A 577 0.59 -1.48 -35.12
N ALA A 578 -0.60 -1.51 -35.71
CA ALA A 578 -1.63 -0.50 -35.51
C ALA A 578 -2.89 -1.13 -34.95
N SER A 579 -3.44 -0.54 -33.92
CA SER A 579 -4.67 -1.03 -33.28
C SER A 579 -5.68 0.09 -33.10
N ALA A 580 -6.96 -0.23 -33.30
CA ALA A 580 -8.08 0.65 -32.95
C ALA A 580 -9.08 -0.12 -32.10
N GLY A 581 -9.63 0.53 -31.09
CA GLY A 581 -10.50 -0.14 -30.14
C GLY A 581 -11.41 0.79 -29.37
N GLY A 582 -12.26 0.18 -28.58
CA GLY A 582 -13.15 0.88 -27.66
C GLY A 582 -13.23 0.18 -26.32
N ASN A 583 -13.53 0.96 -25.28
CA ASN A 583 -13.77 0.48 -23.92
C ASN A 583 -15.09 1.04 -23.40
N MET A 584 -15.82 0.20 -22.69
CA MET A 584 -17.00 0.58 -21.92
C MET A 584 -16.76 0.21 -20.48
N MET A 585 -16.82 1.19 -19.58
CA MET A 585 -16.71 1.01 -18.13
C MET A 585 -18.03 1.40 -17.45
N GLN A 586 -18.47 0.56 -16.53
CA GLN A 586 -19.60 0.82 -15.64
C GLN A 586 -19.18 0.52 -14.22
N GLN A 587 -19.44 1.45 -13.32
CA GLN A 587 -19.15 1.33 -11.89
C GLN A 587 -20.40 1.66 -11.09
N SER A 588 -20.67 0.86 -10.05
CA SER A 588 -21.71 1.12 -9.07
C SER A 588 -21.19 0.84 -7.67
N TYR A 589 -21.47 1.76 -6.78
CA TYR A 589 -21.30 1.62 -5.33
C TYR A 589 -22.65 1.82 -4.68
N ASP A 590 -23.07 0.86 -3.87
CA ASP A 590 -24.33 0.87 -3.13
C ASP A 590 -24.06 0.52 -1.66
N MET A 591 -24.43 1.40 -0.76
CA MET A 591 -24.27 1.23 0.67
C MET A 591 -25.62 1.46 1.38
N LEU A 592 -26.02 0.47 2.18
CA LEU A 592 -27.09 0.59 3.15
C LEU A 592 -26.48 0.47 4.55
N ALA A 593 -26.68 1.49 5.38
CA ALA A 593 -26.30 1.48 6.78
C ALA A 593 -27.52 1.73 7.68
N ALA A 594 -27.60 1.03 8.78
CA ALA A 594 -28.57 1.27 9.83
C ALA A 594 -27.86 1.34 11.19
N SER A 595 -28.23 2.28 12.04
CA SER A 595 -27.63 2.45 13.36
C SER A 595 -28.65 2.80 14.43
N VAL A 596 -28.39 2.37 15.65
CA VAL A 596 -29.16 2.73 16.83
C VAL A 596 -28.23 3.32 17.89
N VAL A 597 -28.67 4.38 18.53
CA VAL A 597 -28.01 4.98 19.69
C VAL A 597 -28.86 4.63 20.93
N GLY A 598 -28.18 4.07 21.94
CA GLY A 598 -28.82 3.51 23.11
C GLY A 598 -29.28 2.06 22.89
N LEU A 599 -28.81 1.19 23.77
CA LEU A 599 -29.17 -0.25 23.81
C LEU A 599 -30.03 -0.53 25.02
N ILE A 600 -31.10 -1.31 24.84
CA ILE A 600 -32.02 -1.71 25.93
C ILE A 600 -31.34 -2.76 26.82
N THR A 601 -30.77 -3.78 26.18
CA THR A 601 -30.09 -4.87 26.88
C THR A 601 -28.58 -4.73 26.70
N PRO A 602 -27.81 -4.63 27.79
CA PRO A 602 -26.34 -4.55 27.72
C PRO A 602 -25.74 -5.77 27.03
N GLY A 603 -24.65 -5.59 26.27
CA GLY A 603 -23.95 -6.67 25.60
C GLY A 603 -24.68 -7.29 24.40
N VAL A 604 -25.85 -6.80 23.99
CA VAL A 604 -26.61 -7.27 22.84
C VAL A 604 -26.57 -6.26 21.71
N TYR A 605 -25.74 -6.53 20.74
CA TYR A 605 -25.50 -5.64 19.57
C TYR A 605 -26.40 -6.04 18.39
N LYS A 606 -27.63 -5.50 18.38
CA LYS A 606 -28.64 -5.71 17.32
C LYS A 606 -29.44 -4.44 17.11
N LEU A 607 -29.88 -4.18 15.87
CA LEU A 607 -30.77 -3.05 15.58
C LEU A 607 -32.06 -3.07 16.35
N ALA A 608 -32.63 -4.27 16.56
CA ALA A 608 -33.87 -4.46 17.36
C ALA A 608 -33.68 -4.21 18.86
N ASN A 609 -32.43 -4.08 19.35
CA ASN A 609 -32.14 -3.77 20.75
C ASN A 609 -31.95 -2.25 20.99
N GLY A 610 -32.25 -1.41 19.99
CA GLY A 610 -32.19 0.03 20.12
C GLY A 610 -33.32 0.61 20.94
N VAL A 611 -33.05 1.63 21.73
CA VAL A 611 -34.06 2.41 22.50
C VAL A 611 -34.96 3.19 21.54
N SER A 612 -34.47 3.56 20.36
CA SER A 612 -35.18 4.29 19.31
C SER A 612 -35.17 3.52 17.97
N ASN A 613 -36.00 3.98 17.05
CA ASN A 613 -35.98 3.46 15.70
C ASN A 613 -34.58 3.64 15.08
N PRO A 614 -34.11 2.69 14.27
CA PRO A 614 -32.82 2.81 13.59
C PRO A 614 -32.78 4.03 12.66
N ASN A 615 -31.68 4.76 12.71
CA ASN A 615 -31.33 5.74 11.68
C ASN A 615 -30.79 4.99 10.46
N VAL A 616 -31.41 5.20 9.29
CA VAL A 616 -31.05 4.49 8.06
C VAL A 616 -30.43 5.47 7.07
N GLN A 617 -29.29 5.09 6.52
CA GLN A 617 -28.56 5.83 5.50
C GLN A 617 -28.36 5.00 4.25
N THR A 618 -28.65 5.54 3.10
CA THR A 618 -28.37 4.94 1.79
C THR A 618 -27.45 5.84 0.98
N VAL A 619 -26.41 5.26 0.38
CA VAL A 619 -25.51 5.98 -0.52
C VAL A 619 -25.36 5.17 -1.80
N ILE A 620 -25.79 5.75 -2.92
CA ILE A 620 -25.69 5.13 -4.25
C ILE A 620 -24.84 6.05 -5.13
N LYS A 621 -23.76 5.51 -5.72
CA LYS A 621 -22.90 6.22 -6.66
C LYS A 621 -22.77 5.38 -7.92
N LYS A 622 -23.08 5.95 -9.08
CA LYS A 622 -22.94 5.30 -10.39
C LYS A 622 -22.10 6.13 -11.32
N LYS A 623 -21.20 5.49 -12.04
CA LYS A 623 -20.33 6.13 -13.02
C LYS A 623 -20.23 5.27 -14.27
N ALA A 624 -20.21 5.91 -15.44
CA ALA A 624 -19.96 5.25 -16.72
C ALA A 624 -18.94 6.05 -17.51
N LEU A 625 -18.06 5.35 -18.22
CA LEU A 625 -17.05 5.92 -19.10
C LEU A 625 -17.00 5.11 -20.39
N ASN A 626 -17.27 5.77 -21.52
CA ASN A 626 -17.10 5.18 -22.83
C ASN A 626 -15.88 5.78 -23.51
N SER A 627 -15.15 4.97 -24.27
CA SER A 627 -13.90 5.41 -24.85
C SER A 627 -13.67 4.81 -26.22
N LEU A 628 -13.06 5.62 -27.09
CA LEU A 628 -12.46 5.15 -28.34
C LEU A 628 -10.98 5.50 -28.34
N TYR A 629 -10.15 4.59 -28.81
CA TYR A 629 -8.70 4.79 -28.85
C TYR A 629 -8.05 4.11 -30.03
N PHE A 630 -6.90 4.65 -30.40
CA PHE A 630 -6.01 4.02 -31.37
C PHE A 630 -4.57 4.06 -30.90
N THR A 631 -3.77 3.14 -31.35
CA THR A 631 -2.32 3.13 -31.18
C THR A 631 -1.66 2.63 -32.46
N ALA A 632 -0.53 3.26 -32.80
CA ALA A 632 0.29 2.83 -33.92
C ALA A 632 1.74 2.79 -33.51
N ASN A 633 2.37 1.65 -33.71
CA ASN A 633 3.77 1.43 -33.41
C ASN A 633 4.52 1.16 -34.71
N PHE A 634 5.58 1.90 -34.89
CA PHE A 634 6.47 1.78 -36.04
C PHE A 634 7.85 1.40 -35.54
N ALA A 635 8.40 0.27 -35.99
CA ALA A 635 9.78 -0.12 -35.72
C ALA A 635 10.54 -0.20 -37.04
N TYR A 636 11.61 0.57 -37.17
CA TYR A 636 12.47 0.59 -38.35
C TYR A 636 13.78 -0.15 -38.05
N LYS A 637 13.94 -1.32 -38.72
CA LYS A 637 15.12 -2.20 -38.59
C LYS A 637 15.50 -2.53 -37.15
N ASP A 638 14.54 -2.56 -36.23
CA ASP A 638 14.70 -2.74 -34.77
C ASP A 638 15.67 -1.75 -34.11
N LYS A 639 15.89 -0.59 -34.73
CA LYS A 639 16.80 0.46 -34.31
C LYS A 639 16.07 1.70 -33.79
N LEU A 640 15.02 2.08 -34.51
CA LEU A 640 14.20 3.25 -34.21
C LEU A 640 12.75 2.83 -34.04
N PHE A 641 12.14 3.34 -32.98
CA PHE A 641 10.75 3.04 -32.64
C PHE A 641 9.99 4.34 -32.42
N LEU A 642 8.78 4.39 -32.97
CA LEU A 642 7.84 5.49 -32.79
C LEU A 642 6.50 4.91 -32.37
N ASP A 643 5.96 5.37 -31.26
CA ASP A 643 4.62 5.05 -30.78
C ASP A 643 3.74 6.29 -30.83
N VAL A 644 2.58 6.18 -31.41
CA VAL A 644 1.55 7.22 -31.45
C VAL A 644 0.26 6.65 -30.89
N THR A 645 -0.33 7.32 -29.91
CA THR A 645 -1.60 6.90 -29.30
C THR A 645 -2.53 8.11 -29.22
N GLY A 646 -3.81 7.88 -29.48
CA GLY A 646 -4.86 8.85 -29.22
C GLY A 646 -6.04 8.17 -28.56
N ARG A 647 -6.66 8.86 -27.62
CA ARG A 647 -7.84 8.37 -26.90
C ARG A 647 -8.83 9.51 -26.70
N ASN A 648 -10.11 9.20 -26.87
CA ASN A 648 -11.21 10.08 -26.51
C ASN A 648 -12.12 9.38 -25.51
N ASP A 649 -12.37 10.05 -24.39
CA ASP A 649 -13.26 9.56 -23.33
C ASP A 649 -14.53 10.40 -23.25
N TRP A 650 -15.65 9.74 -22.94
CA TRP A 650 -16.95 10.36 -22.62
C TRP A 650 -17.34 9.92 -21.21
N SER A 651 -17.21 10.85 -20.24
CA SER A 651 -17.50 10.58 -18.82
C SER A 651 -18.90 11.03 -18.43
N SER A 652 -19.62 10.20 -17.69
CA SER A 652 -20.92 10.53 -17.11
C SER A 652 -20.83 11.51 -15.93
N THR A 653 -19.64 11.77 -15.38
CA THR A 653 -19.42 12.66 -14.24
C THR A 653 -19.24 14.12 -14.65
N LEU A 654 -19.13 14.37 -15.94
CA LEU A 654 -18.96 15.72 -16.52
C LEU A 654 -20.22 16.17 -17.25
N PRO A 655 -20.44 17.49 -17.36
CA PRO A 655 -21.59 18.05 -18.06
C PRO A 655 -21.55 17.72 -19.55
N LYS A 656 -22.70 17.73 -20.22
CA LYS A 656 -22.83 17.39 -21.65
C LYS A 656 -21.89 18.19 -22.55
N SER A 657 -21.64 19.45 -22.23
CA SER A 657 -20.75 20.37 -22.94
C SER A 657 -19.28 19.92 -22.92
N ASN A 658 -18.84 19.31 -21.81
CA ASN A 658 -17.42 19.01 -21.53
C ASN A 658 -17.14 17.52 -21.24
N ARG A 659 -18.13 16.62 -21.44
CA ARG A 659 -17.96 15.19 -21.15
C ARG A 659 -17.03 14.45 -22.09
N SER A 660 -16.80 15.04 -23.31
CA SER A 660 -15.94 14.47 -24.35
C SER A 660 -14.60 15.19 -24.36
N PHE A 661 -13.52 14.44 -24.20
CA PHE A 661 -12.17 15.03 -24.22
C PHE A 661 -11.16 14.04 -24.82
N PHE A 662 -10.37 14.59 -25.74
CA PHE A 662 -9.34 13.85 -26.47
C PHE A 662 -7.94 14.14 -25.89
N TYR A 663 -7.09 13.13 -25.85
CA TYR A 663 -5.70 13.28 -25.44
C TYR A 663 -4.75 12.38 -26.24
N PRO A 664 -3.65 12.98 -26.75
CA PRO A 664 -2.64 12.28 -27.52
C PRO A 664 -1.46 11.81 -26.66
N SER A 665 -0.73 10.82 -27.18
CA SER A 665 0.59 10.44 -26.70
C SER A 665 1.50 10.11 -27.88
N VAL A 666 2.74 10.56 -27.78
CA VAL A 666 3.82 10.22 -28.75
C VAL A 666 5.06 9.84 -27.98
N SER A 667 5.68 8.71 -28.34
CA SER A 667 6.95 8.33 -27.75
C SER A 667 7.91 7.80 -28.82
N VAL A 668 9.18 8.08 -28.61
CA VAL A 668 10.27 7.64 -29.49
C VAL A 668 11.35 6.93 -28.69
N SER A 669 11.92 5.88 -29.26
CA SER A 669 13.14 5.30 -28.74
C SER A 669 14.13 4.93 -29.86
N ALA A 670 15.41 5.00 -29.54
CA ALA A 670 16.49 4.69 -30.45
C ALA A 670 17.51 3.78 -29.77
N VAL A 671 17.82 2.65 -30.40
CA VAL A 671 18.89 1.73 -29.96
C VAL A 671 20.19 2.17 -30.62
N MET A 672 21.00 2.86 -29.84
CA MET A 672 22.19 3.55 -30.35
C MET A 672 23.27 2.58 -30.85
N ASN A 673 23.38 1.39 -30.23
CA ASN A 673 24.31 0.33 -30.68
C ASN A 673 24.03 -0.17 -32.10
N GLU A 674 22.77 -0.08 -32.52
CA GLU A 674 22.37 -0.48 -33.87
C GLU A 674 22.54 0.63 -34.90
N LEU A 675 22.66 1.89 -34.43
CA LEU A 675 22.84 3.07 -35.26
C LEU A 675 24.31 3.44 -35.42
N PHE A 676 25.13 3.25 -34.39
CA PHE A 676 26.52 3.63 -34.29
C PHE A 676 27.37 2.48 -33.76
N LEU A 677 28.63 2.42 -34.17
CA LEU A 677 29.61 1.52 -33.56
C LEU A 677 29.90 2.01 -32.15
N MET A 678 29.59 1.18 -31.16
CA MET A 678 29.83 1.47 -29.76
C MET A 678 31.09 0.74 -29.25
N PRO A 679 31.79 1.27 -28.24
CA PRO A 679 32.89 0.56 -27.58
C PRO A 679 32.44 -0.79 -27.05
N GLU A 680 33.32 -1.79 -27.10
CA GLU A 680 33.04 -3.18 -26.69
C GLU A 680 32.39 -3.37 -25.32
N PRO A 681 32.70 -2.57 -24.26
CA PRO A 681 32.02 -2.71 -22.97
C PRO A 681 30.52 -2.34 -22.98
N ILE A 682 30.04 -1.61 -23.99
CA ILE A 682 28.64 -1.15 -24.08
C ILE A 682 27.82 -2.19 -24.84
N ASN A 683 27.01 -2.94 -24.13
CA ASN A 683 26.12 -3.95 -24.72
C ASN A 683 24.83 -3.35 -25.26
N LEU A 684 24.34 -2.29 -24.62
CA LEU A 684 23.19 -1.52 -25.06
C LEU A 684 23.30 -0.08 -24.59
N LEU A 685 22.95 0.83 -25.47
CA LEU A 685 22.56 2.19 -25.15
C LEU A 685 21.28 2.51 -25.91
N LYS A 686 20.19 2.65 -25.17
CA LYS A 686 18.89 3.07 -25.69
C LYS A 686 18.60 4.48 -25.17
N VAL A 687 18.17 5.38 -26.04
CA VAL A 687 17.70 6.72 -25.70
C VAL A 687 16.20 6.79 -25.98
N ARG A 688 15.45 7.41 -25.07
CA ARG A 688 13.99 7.51 -25.18
C ARG A 688 13.49 8.91 -24.86
N GLY A 689 12.36 9.27 -25.45
CA GLY A 689 11.63 10.49 -25.15
C GLY A 689 10.16 10.34 -25.40
N SER A 690 9.33 11.01 -24.60
CA SER A 690 7.88 10.94 -24.76
C SER A 690 7.18 12.23 -24.38
N PHE A 691 6.04 12.43 -25.00
CA PHE A 691 5.04 13.45 -24.71
C PHE A 691 3.68 12.78 -24.59
N ALA A 692 2.91 13.15 -23.56
CA ALA A 692 1.53 12.67 -23.44
C ALA A 692 0.67 13.68 -22.69
N GLN A 693 -0.60 13.68 -23.06
CA GLN A 693 -1.65 14.28 -22.25
C GLN A 693 -2.56 13.17 -21.71
N VAL A 694 -3.13 13.37 -20.53
CA VAL A 694 -4.15 12.51 -19.93
C VAL A 694 -5.16 13.40 -19.23
N GLY A 695 -6.44 13.17 -19.52
CA GLY A 695 -7.53 13.81 -18.81
C GLY A 695 -7.81 13.11 -17.48
N ASN A 696 -8.43 13.81 -16.55
CA ASN A 696 -9.00 13.24 -15.33
C ASN A 696 -10.40 13.82 -15.12
N ASP A 697 -11.35 12.98 -14.74
CA ASP A 697 -12.72 13.36 -14.42
C ASP A 697 -12.90 13.49 -12.89
N THR A 698 -14.12 13.53 -12.40
CA THR A 698 -14.44 13.73 -10.98
C THR A 698 -15.36 12.62 -10.46
N ASP A 699 -15.73 12.71 -9.18
CA ASP A 699 -16.77 11.89 -8.58
C ASP A 699 -18.14 12.17 -9.21
N PRO A 700 -19.07 11.20 -9.20
CA PRO A 700 -20.41 11.41 -9.71
C PRO A 700 -21.18 12.48 -8.91
N TYR A 701 -22.16 13.08 -9.59
CA TYR A 701 -23.16 14.00 -9.03
C TYR A 701 -22.63 15.36 -8.56
N LYS A 702 -21.50 15.83 -9.07
CA LYS A 702 -20.95 17.17 -8.79
C LYS A 702 -21.41 18.26 -9.75
N THR A 703 -22.20 17.93 -10.76
CA THR A 703 -22.67 18.86 -11.79
C THR A 703 -24.01 19.51 -11.49
N SER A 704 -24.73 19.03 -10.49
CA SER A 704 -26.06 19.53 -10.13
C SER A 704 -26.27 19.54 -8.62
N PRO A 705 -26.94 20.55 -8.06
CA PRO A 705 -27.27 20.57 -6.64
C PRO A 705 -28.33 19.51 -6.32
N TYR A 706 -28.23 18.95 -5.14
CA TYR A 706 -29.21 18.01 -4.57
C TYR A 706 -29.65 18.53 -3.22
N TYR A 707 -30.94 18.36 -2.91
CA TYR A 707 -31.43 18.57 -1.57
C TYR A 707 -31.01 17.38 -0.68
N GLY A 708 -30.42 17.68 0.46
CA GLY A 708 -30.15 16.70 1.50
C GLY A 708 -31.42 16.34 2.28
N THR A 709 -31.41 15.15 2.93
CA THR A 709 -32.43 14.80 3.90
C THR A 709 -32.30 15.66 5.15
N SER A 710 -33.40 16.11 5.69
CA SER A 710 -33.49 16.86 6.96
C SER A 710 -33.86 15.91 8.09
N ASP A 711 -33.51 16.28 9.33
CA ASP A 711 -33.96 15.58 10.54
C ASP A 711 -35.47 15.74 10.78
N PHE A 712 -36.13 16.69 10.08
CA PHE A 712 -37.55 16.86 10.12
C PHE A 712 -38.25 16.07 9.02
N PRO A 713 -39.24 15.20 9.36
CA PRO A 713 -39.97 14.44 8.36
C PRO A 713 -40.62 15.32 7.29
N GLY A 714 -40.47 14.97 6.03
CA GLY A 714 -41.04 15.66 4.89
C GLY A 714 -40.33 16.96 4.50
N SER A 715 -39.19 17.28 5.07
CA SER A 715 -38.36 18.44 4.72
C SER A 715 -37.04 18.03 4.08
N ALA A 716 -36.42 19.00 3.43
CA ALA A 716 -35.14 18.85 2.76
C ALA A 716 -34.18 19.98 3.11
N VAL A 717 -32.91 19.73 3.11
CA VAL A 717 -31.84 20.70 3.36
C VAL A 717 -31.20 21.10 2.03
N VAL A 718 -31.02 22.40 1.84
CA VAL A 718 -30.28 22.94 0.68
C VAL A 718 -28.81 22.48 0.79
N ALA A 719 -28.23 22.07 -0.32
CA ALA A 719 -26.82 21.70 -0.35
C ALA A 719 -25.93 22.88 0.08
N SER A 720 -25.01 22.62 1.00
CA SER A 720 -24.02 23.60 1.45
C SER A 720 -22.90 23.88 0.44
N THR A 721 -22.86 23.08 -0.64
CA THR A 721 -21.85 23.20 -1.71
C THR A 721 -22.51 23.75 -2.97
N LEU A 722 -21.95 24.83 -3.52
CA LEU A 722 -22.29 25.33 -4.84
C LEU A 722 -21.61 24.48 -5.89
N TYR A 723 -22.39 23.73 -6.68
CA TYR A 723 -21.87 22.89 -7.76
C TYR A 723 -21.69 23.68 -9.05
N ASN A 724 -20.68 23.28 -9.83
CA ASN A 724 -20.39 23.91 -11.11
C ASN A 724 -21.07 23.14 -12.25
N GLN A 725 -21.86 23.80 -13.05
CA GLN A 725 -22.56 23.23 -14.19
C GLN A 725 -21.68 23.11 -15.44
N ASP A 726 -20.51 23.78 -15.46
CA ASP A 726 -19.61 23.89 -16.62
C ASP A 726 -18.24 23.26 -16.36
N PHE A 727 -18.19 22.22 -15.53
CA PHE A 727 -16.94 21.51 -15.26
C PHE A 727 -16.19 21.10 -16.53
N LYS A 728 -14.89 21.36 -16.51
CA LYS A 728 -13.92 20.85 -17.47
C LYS A 728 -13.14 19.69 -16.85
N PRO A 729 -12.69 18.71 -17.65
CA PRO A 729 -11.76 17.69 -17.14
C PRO A 729 -10.43 18.34 -16.71
N GLU A 730 -9.79 17.76 -15.71
CA GLU A 730 -8.38 18.07 -15.42
C GLU A 730 -7.52 17.55 -16.58
N ILE A 731 -6.47 18.27 -16.95
CA ILE A 731 -5.54 17.87 -18.01
C ILE A 731 -4.12 17.84 -17.45
N SER A 732 -3.55 16.64 -17.40
CA SER A 732 -2.15 16.41 -17.05
C SER A 732 -1.32 16.30 -18.32
N THR A 733 -0.31 17.15 -18.47
CA THR A 733 0.64 17.14 -19.60
C THR A 733 2.00 16.71 -19.10
N ASN A 734 2.54 15.68 -19.72
CA ASN A 734 3.78 15.03 -19.33
C ASN A 734 4.81 15.06 -20.45
N TYR A 735 6.06 15.32 -20.07
CA TYR A 735 7.26 15.15 -20.89
C TYR A 735 8.23 14.23 -20.14
N GLU A 736 8.81 13.29 -20.85
CA GLU A 736 9.80 12.37 -20.32
C GLU A 736 10.96 12.20 -21.26
N ALA A 737 12.19 12.14 -20.73
CA ALA A 737 13.40 11.82 -21.46
C ALA A 737 14.27 10.91 -20.59
N GLY A 738 14.94 9.95 -21.22
CA GLY A 738 15.77 9.01 -20.49
C GLY A 738 16.67 8.17 -21.36
N PHE A 739 17.50 7.36 -20.72
CA PHE A 739 18.32 6.37 -21.39
C PHE A 739 18.48 5.10 -20.56
N ASP A 740 18.65 3.96 -21.24
CA ASP A 740 19.04 2.67 -20.70
C ASP A 740 20.43 2.32 -21.19
N LEU A 741 21.36 2.11 -20.28
CA LEU A 741 22.73 1.71 -20.55
C LEU A 741 23.00 0.34 -19.93
N ARG A 742 23.52 -0.62 -20.75
CA ARG A 742 23.96 -1.93 -20.28
C ARG A 742 25.42 -2.12 -20.69
N MET A 743 26.24 -2.54 -19.73
CA MET A 743 27.70 -2.67 -19.93
C MET A 743 28.21 -3.97 -19.35
N PHE A 744 29.40 -4.38 -19.82
CA PHE A 744 30.15 -5.54 -19.32
C PHE A 744 29.31 -6.83 -19.33
N GLN A 745 28.76 -7.20 -20.48
CA GLN A 745 27.85 -8.35 -20.64
C GLN A 745 26.63 -8.29 -19.70
N ASN A 746 26.04 -7.09 -19.60
CA ASN A 746 24.90 -6.77 -18.72
C ASN A 746 25.17 -6.87 -17.22
N ARG A 747 26.44 -6.89 -16.79
CA ARG A 747 26.78 -6.85 -15.35
C ARG A 747 26.49 -5.49 -14.72
N ILE A 748 26.46 -4.42 -15.50
CA ILE A 748 26.08 -3.08 -15.06
C ILE A 748 24.94 -2.61 -15.96
N GLY A 749 23.82 -2.27 -15.32
CA GLY A 749 22.67 -1.65 -15.96
C GLY A 749 22.35 -0.34 -15.29
N LEU A 750 22.19 0.73 -16.07
CA LEU A 750 21.79 2.05 -15.60
C LEU A 750 20.60 2.53 -16.40
N ASP A 751 19.47 2.73 -15.71
CA ASP A 751 18.31 3.46 -16.22
C ASP A 751 18.28 4.86 -15.59
N PHE A 752 18.18 5.86 -16.43
CA PHE A 752 18.00 7.24 -16.01
C PHE A 752 16.77 7.83 -16.68
N THR A 753 15.93 8.50 -15.90
CA THR A 753 14.75 9.19 -16.39
C THR A 753 14.63 10.58 -15.78
N PHE A 754 14.43 11.58 -16.63
CA PHE A 754 13.93 12.90 -16.27
C PHE A 754 12.46 13.01 -16.66
N TYR A 755 11.63 13.61 -15.80
CA TYR A 755 10.22 13.87 -16.10
C TYR A 755 9.79 15.27 -15.69
N TYR A 756 8.79 15.78 -16.41
CA TYR A 756 8.10 17.02 -16.13
C TYR A 756 6.61 16.82 -16.36
N ASN A 757 5.82 17.04 -15.32
CA ASN A 757 4.36 16.91 -15.34
C ASN A 757 3.72 18.24 -14.93
N ARG A 758 2.65 18.63 -15.60
CA ARG A 758 1.85 19.81 -15.28
C ARG A 758 0.37 19.48 -15.42
N THR A 759 -0.39 19.57 -14.30
CA THR A 759 -1.84 19.33 -14.27
C THR A 759 -2.59 20.65 -14.09
N LYS A 760 -3.48 20.96 -15.02
CA LYS A 760 -4.31 22.18 -15.06
C LYS A 760 -5.78 21.85 -14.86
N ASN A 761 -6.61 22.88 -14.59
CA ASN A 761 -8.05 22.80 -14.42
C ASN A 761 -8.43 21.84 -13.30
N GLN A 762 -7.70 21.85 -12.20
CA GLN A 762 -7.97 20.94 -11.08
C GLN A 762 -9.37 21.17 -10.52
N ILE A 763 -10.04 20.08 -10.16
CA ILE A 763 -11.39 20.10 -9.61
C ILE A 763 -11.29 20.06 -8.10
N LEU A 764 -11.62 21.17 -7.45
CA LEU A 764 -11.50 21.32 -6.01
C LEU A 764 -12.70 22.08 -5.42
N ASP A 765 -12.95 21.82 -4.14
CA ASP A 765 -13.96 22.53 -3.36
C ASP A 765 -13.28 23.73 -2.67
N ALA A 766 -13.52 24.95 -3.18
CA ALA A 766 -13.02 26.17 -2.61
C ALA A 766 -13.95 26.68 -1.50
N PRO A 767 -13.44 27.13 -0.33
CA PRO A 767 -14.26 27.74 0.70
C PRO A 767 -15.02 28.97 0.15
N MET A 768 -16.26 29.16 0.59
CA MET A 768 -17.08 30.34 0.30
C MET A 768 -17.52 31.01 1.59
N ASP A 769 -17.78 32.28 1.52
CA ASP A 769 -18.41 33.01 2.62
C ASP A 769 -19.82 32.44 2.86
N PRO A 770 -20.14 31.97 4.07
CA PRO A 770 -21.46 31.42 4.40
C PRO A 770 -22.65 32.38 4.18
N THR A 771 -22.40 33.68 4.11
CA THR A 771 -23.43 34.69 3.79
C THR A 771 -24.02 34.52 2.40
N THR A 772 -23.30 33.80 1.49
CA THR A 772 -23.82 33.43 0.16
C THR A 772 -24.84 32.30 0.20
N GLY A 773 -25.06 31.67 1.34
CA GLY A 773 -25.89 30.47 1.50
C GLY A 773 -25.11 29.16 1.23
N TYR A 774 -23.82 29.21 0.84
CA TYR A 774 -22.97 28.08 0.60
C TYR A 774 -21.68 28.17 1.41
N SER A 775 -21.17 27.06 1.89
CA SER A 775 -19.86 26.98 2.60
C SER A 775 -18.70 26.69 1.67
N LYS A 776 -18.96 26.17 0.48
CA LYS A 776 -17.97 25.85 -0.55
C LYS A 776 -18.54 25.98 -1.96
N ALA A 777 -17.64 26.22 -2.93
CA ALA A 777 -17.93 26.09 -4.36
C ALA A 777 -17.00 25.07 -4.98
N THR A 778 -17.54 24.14 -5.78
CA THR A 778 -16.71 23.25 -6.57
C THR A 778 -16.32 23.95 -7.88
N ILE A 779 -15.01 24.12 -8.08
CA ILE A 779 -14.48 24.93 -9.20
C ILE A 779 -13.42 24.16 -9.98
N ASN A 780 -13.21 24.56 -11.23
CA ASN A 780 -12.02 24.19 -12.00
C ASN A 780 -10.96 25.26 -11.81
N SER A 781 -9.93 24.94 -11.07
CA SER A 781 -8.88 25.92 -10.82
C SER A 781 -7.57 25.26 -10.45
N GLY A 782 -6.53 26.07 -10.50
CA GLY A 782 -5.23 25.66 -10.07
C GLY A 782 -4.41 24.91 -11.12
N CYS A 783 -3.13 24.91 -10.83
CA CYS A 783 -2.12 24.21 -11.62
C CYS A 783 -1.02 23.72 -10.70
N VAL A 784 -0.77 22.41 -10.73
CA VAL A 784 0.34 21.78 -10.01
C VAL A 784 1.35 21.25 -11.00
N ARG A 785 2.64 21.41 -10.67
CA ARG A 785 3.77 20.92 -11.45
C ARG A 785 4.58 19.95 -10.60
N ASN A 786 4.94 18.81 -11.18
CA ASN A 786 5.98 17.90 -10.69
C ASN A 786 7.10 17.81 -11.71
N ARG A 787 8.36 17.88 -11.25
CA ARG A 787 9.53 17.56 -12.06
C ARG A 787 10.51 16.75 -11.24
N GLY A 788 11.22 15.84 -11.86
CA GLY A 788 12.13 15.01 -11.09
C GLY A 788 13.03 14.14 -11.93
N TYR A 789 13.87 13.41 -11.19
CA TYR A 789 14.84 12.48 -11.71
C TYR A 789 14.67 11.13 -11.03
N GLU A 790 14.83 10.07 -11.82
CA GLU A 790 14.83 8.68 -11.35
C GLU A 790 16.08 7.99 -11.88
N ILE A 791 16.73 7.22 -11.01
CA ILE A 791 17.91 6.43 -11.33
C ILE A 791 17.67 5.02 -10.81
N GLN A 792 17.92 4.03 -11.65
CA GLN A 792 18.07 2.65 -11.25
C GLN A 792 19.41 2.13 -11.73
N LEU A 793 20.19 1.58 -10.82
CA LEU A 793 21.48 0.98 -11.11
C LEU A 793 21.45 -0.49 -10.68
N ASP A 794 21.51 -1.39 -11.65
CA ASP A 794 21.60 -2.82 -11.45
C ASP A 794 23.04 -3.26 -11.65
N VAL A 795 23.62 -3.94 -10.68
CA VAL A 795 25.00 -4.42 -10.73
C VAL A 795 25.05 -5.88 -10.32
N THR A 796 25.81 -6.68 -11.07
CA THR A 796 26.16 -8.03 -10.68
C THR A 796 27.68 -8.11 -10.44
N PRO A 797 28.16 -7.70 -9.23
CA PRO A 797 29.60 -7.55 -8.97
C PRO A 797 30.34 -8.88 -9.03
N VAL A 798 29.72 -9.96 -8.53
CA VAL A 798 30.35 -11.26 -8.45
C VAL A 798 29.43 -12.31 -9.08
N VAL A 799 30.02 -13.07 -10.01
CA VAL A 799 29.43 -14.29 -10.58
C VAL A 799 30.49 -15.36 -10.53
N SER A 800 30.24 -16.42 -9.77
CA SER A 800 31.08 -17.61 -9.75
C SER A 800 30.19 -18.85 -9.87
N ARG A 801 30.80 -20.04 -9.92
CA ARG A 801 30.08 -21.32 -10.02
C ARG A 801 29.00 -21.51 -8.96
N ASP A 802 29.31 -21.16 -7.72
CA ASP A 802 28.44 -21.44 -6.56
C ASP A 802 27.88 -20.18 -5.92
N PHE A 803 28.37 -18.98 -6.30
CA PHE A 803 28.00 -17.71 -5.67
C PHE A 803 27.68 -16.64 -6.70
N ARG A 804 26.54 -15.96 -6.50
CA ARG A 804 26.13 -14.81 -7.27
C ARG A 804 25.67 -13.70 -6.33
N TRP A 805 26.11 -12.48 -6.62
CA TRP A 805 25.65 -11.27 -5.95
C TRP A 805 25.04 -10.32 -6.97
N ASN A 806 23.74 -10.03 -6.79
CA ASN A 806 23.04 -8.99 -7.54
C ASN A 806 22.73 -7.82 -6.59
N ALA A 807 22.93 -6.61 -7.03
CA ALA A 807 22.59 -5.40 -6.29
C ALA A 807 21.78 -4.47 -7.20
N THR A 808 20.67 -3.94 -6.69
CA THR A 808 19.85 -2.92 -7.35
C THR A 808 19.79 -1.70 -6.45
N PHE A 809 20.26 -0.56 -6.95
CA PHE A 809 20.13 0.73 -6.28
C PHE A 809 19.09 1.56 -7.02
N THR A 810 18.13 2.12 -6.28
CA THR A 810 17.12 3.04 -6.78
C THR A 810 17.27 4.39 -6.10
N TRP A 811 17.17 5.47 -6.86
CA TRP A 811 17.16 6.82 -6.33
C TRP A 811 16.16 7.67 -7.09
N SER A 812 15.44 8.54 -6.34
CA SER A 812 14.47 9.45 -6.95
C SER A 812 14.41 10.77 -6.20
N LYS A 813 14.21 11.84 -6.96
CA LYS A 813 13.94 13.20 -6.47
C LYS A 813 12.75 13.75 -7.24
N ASN A 814 11.71 14.20 -6.52
CA ASN A 814 10.57 14.92 -7.08
C ASN A 814 10.49 16.33 -6.47
N GLU A 815 10.25 17.32 -7.30
CA GLU A 815 9.93 18.68 -6.91
C GLU A 815 8.47 18.97 -7.28
N ASN A 816 7.61 19.02 -6.27
CA ASN A 816 6.21 19.42 -6.40
C ASN A 816 6.10 20.95 -6.23
N LYS A 817 5.29 21.62 -7.06
CA LYS A 817 5.06 23.07 -6.95
C LYS A 817 3.66 23.45 -7.42
N ILE A 818 2.96 24.22 -6.63
CA ILE A 818 1.71 24.87 -7.00
C ILE A 818 2.04 26.10 -7.84
N ILE A 819 1.56 26.16 -9.07
CA ILE A 819 1.85 27.23 -10.03
C ILE A 819 0.76 28.31 -9.98
N SER A 820 -0.49 27.89 -9.80
CA SER A 820 -1.64 28.80 -9.63
C SER A 820 -2.71 28.13 -8.80
N LEU A 821 -3.54 28.92 -8.15
CA LEU A 821 -4.78 28.56 -7.47
C LEU A 821 -5.97 29.20 -8.17
N ALA A 822 -7.15 29.21 -7.56
CA ALA A 822 -8.34 29.84 -8.07
C ALA A 822 -8.11 31.35 -8.26
N GLU A 823 -8.77 31.94 -9.26
CA GLU A 823 -8.78 33.38 -9.46
C GLU A 823 -9.42 34.06 -8.23
N GLY A 824 -8.68 34.99 -7.60
CA GLY A 824 -9.08 35.64 -6.34
C GLY A 824 -8.77 34.87 -5.07
N ALA A 825 -8.16 33.66 -5.16
CA ALA A 825 -7.66 32.86 -4.03
C ALA A 825 -6.12 32.74 -4.10
N ASP A 826 -5.44 33.89 -4.05
CA ASP A 826 -4.00 33.92 -4.33
C ASP A 826 -3.14 33.31 -3.23
N GLU A 827 -3.68 33.06 -2.03
CA GLU A 827 -2.78 32.77 -0.93
C GLU A 827 -3.02 31.48 -0.17
N ASN A 828 -4.24 30.97 0.02
CA ASN A 828 -4.40 29.82 0.94
C ASN A 828 -5.57 28.91 0.61
N GLN A 829 -5.30 27.82 -0.06
CA GLN A 829 -6.25 26.70 -0.19
C GLN A 829 -6.05 25.72 0.95
N LEU A 830 -6.97 25.66 1.90
CA LEU A 830 -6.97 24.63 2.94
C LEU A 830 -7.21 23.25 2.30
N ILE A 831 -6.28 22.35 2.50
CA ILE A 831 -6.36 20.96 2.01
C ILE A 831 -6.80 20.02 3.12
N SER A 832 -6.21 20.15 4.31
CA SER A 832 -6.53 19.32 5.47
C SER A 832 -6.06 19.99 6.76
N SER A 833 -6.66 19.66 7.89
CA SER A 833 -6.19 20.16 9.21
C SER A 833 -6.39 19.11 10.30
N ILE A 834 -5.51 19.12 11.30
CA ILE A 834 -5.64 18.37 12.54
C ILE A 834 -4.99 19.15 13.68
N GLY A 835 -5.72 19.36 14.76
CA GLY A 835 -5.23 20.18 15.85
C GLY A 835 -4.87 21.59 15.36
N ASN A 836 -3.67 22.02 15.70
CA ASN A 836 -3.14 23.35 15.33
C ASN A 836 -2.30 23.34 14.04
N VAL A 837 -2.28 22.27 13.31
CA VAL A 837 -1.51 22.13 12.07
C VAL A 837 -2.43 21.88 10.89
N SER A 838 -2.19 22.61 9.81
CA SER A 838 -2.94 22.50 8.56
C SER A 838 -2.01 22.21 7.38
N ILE A 839 -2.53 21.54 6.37
CA ILE A 839 -1.91 21.46 5.05
C ILE A 839 -2.58 22.53 4.21
N ILE A 840 -1.80 23.52 3.77
CA ILE A 840 -2.30 24.66 3.00
C ILE A 840 -1.52 24.77 1.70
N GLY A 841 -2.24 24.73 0.57
CA GLY A 841 -1.69 25.01 -0.74
C GLY A 841 -1.53 26.50 -0.96
N ARG A 842 -0.32 26.97 -1.30
CA ARG A 842 0.01 28.33 -1.66
C ARG A 842 0.73 28.37 -3.00
N VAL A 843 0.50 29.39 -3.79
CA VAL A 843 1.26 29.60 -5.04
C VAL A 843 2.76 29.69 -4.73
N GLY A 844 3.55 28.88 -5.40
CA GLY A 844 4.98 28.73 -5.17
C GLY A 844 5.39 27.69 -4.15
N GLY A 845 4.48 27.24 -3.27
CA GLY A 845 4.65 26.16 -2.32
C GLY A 845 4.32 24.79 -2.91
N THR A 846 4.23 23.77 -2.03
CA THR A 846 3.90 22.39 -2.40
C THR A 846 2.49 22.00 -1.96
N THR A 847 1.96 20.91 -2.50
CA THR A 847 0.65 20.34 -2.08
C THR A 847 0.72 19.65 -0.69
N GLY A 848 1.90 19.59 -0.07
CA GLY A 848 2.14 18.98 1.24
C GLY A 848 2.78 19.96 2.24
N ASP A 849 2.59 21.25 2.08
CA ASP A 849 3.16 22.26 2.99
C ASP A 849 2.38 22.30 4.29
N LEU A 850 3.10 22.10 5.40
CA LEU A 850 2.57 22.14 6.76
C LEU A 850 2.62 23.56 7.30
N TRP A 851 1.50 24.02 7.81
CA TRP A 851 1.32 25.35 8.40
C TRP A 851 0.89 25.20 9.86
N GLY A 852 1.44 26.06 10.71
CA GLY A 852 1.14 26.08 12.13
C GLY A 852 1.67 27.36 12.77
N TYR A 853 1.44 27.52 14.06
CA TYR A 853 1.98 28.64 14.81
C TYR A 853 3.49 28.52 14.98
N LYS A 854 4.18 29.64 14.94
CA LYS A 854 5.62 29.75 15.24
C LYS A 854 5.87 30.65 16.42
N LEU A 855 7.05 30.56 17.00
CA LEU A 855 7.54 31.55 17.95
C LEU A 855 7.87 32.84 17.22
N VAL A 856 7.38 33.95 17.76
CA VAL A 856 7.81 35.28 17.32
C VAL A 856 9.27 35.46 17.64
N ARG A 857 10.04 35.99 16.67
CA ARG A 857 11.46 36.27 16.85
C ARG A 857 11.77 37.72 16.51
N ASP A 858 12.68 38.31 17.27
CA ASP A 858 13.21 39.64 16.97
C ASP A 858 14.14 39.60 15.70
N PRO A 859 14.58 40.74 15.18
CA PRO A 859 15.47 40.80 14.02
C PRO A 859 16.81 40.05 14.22
N GLU A 860 17.25 39.91 15.47
CA GLU A 860 18.45 39.19 15.88
C GLU A 860 18.22 37.69 15.96
N GLY A 861 16.96 37.21 15.77
CA GLY A 861 16.58 35.79 15.79
C GLY A 861 16.23 35.26 17.18
N ASN A 862 16.12 36.11 18.20
CA ASN A 862 15.77 35.72 19.57
C ASN A 862 14.26 35.57 19.71
N VAL A 863 13.79 34.66 20.56
CA VAL A 863 12.36 34.50 20.85
C VAL A 863 11.87 35.70 21.68
N VAL A 864 10.77 36.30 21.24
CA VAL A 864 10.13 37.39 21.99
C VAL A 864 9.34 36.78 23.15
N ILE A 865 9.53 37.33 24.33
CA ILE A 865 8.81 36.97 25.54
C ILE A 865 7.75 38.04 25.82
N ASN A 866 6.51 37.63 26.04
CA ASN A 866 5.39 38.52 26.31
C ASN A 866 5.38 39.00 27.76
N ASP A 867 4.47 39.94 28.10
CA ASP A 867 4.36 40.56 29.43
C ASP A 867 4.10 39.56 30.57
N ASN A 868 3.65 38.34 30.24
CA ASN A 868 3.44 37.25 31.23
C ASN A 868 4.67 36.35 31.41
N GLY A 869 5.80 36.71 30.80
CA GLY A 869 7.00 35.85 30.82
C GLY A 869 6.96 34.63 29.93
N LEU A 870 5.95 34.53 29.04
CA LEU A 870 5.78 33.42 28.13
C LEU A 870 6.33 33.73 26.73
N PRO A 871 6.90 32.78 26.02
CA PRO A 871 7.22 32.94 24.61
C PRO A 871 6.03 33.36 23.79
N GLU A 872 6.19 34.39 22.99
CA GLU A 872 5.14 34.86 22.10
C GLU A 872 5.02 33.98 20.89
N ARG A 873 3.80 33.57 20.54
CA ARG A 873 3.51 32.85 19.31
C ARG A 873 3.01 33.80 18.24
N SER A 874 3.18 33.44 16.97
CA SER A 874 2.60 34.18 15.85
C SER A 874 1.07 34.29 16.00
N GLY A 875 0.49 35.43 15.65
CA GLY A 875 -0.96 35.65 15.68
C GLY A 875 -1.68 34.78 14.66
N GLU A 876 -1.01 34.45 13.56
CA GLU A 876 -1.52 33.64 12.46
C GLU A 876 -0.63 32.40 12.27
N ILE A 877 -1.19 31.39 11.55
CA ILE A 877 -0.43 30.21 11.15
C ILE A 877 0.54 30.56 10.02
N GLU A 878 1.74 30.04 10.11
CA GLU A 878 2.81 30.27 9.14
C GLU A 878 3.31 28.95 8.54
N TYR A 879 3.99 29.03 7.39
CA TYR A 879 4.68 27.87 6.82
C TYR A 879 5.73 27.33 7.79
N VAL A 880 5.62 26.05 8.12
CA VAL A 880 6.55 25.36 9.04
C VAL A 880 7.52 24.47 8.27
N ALA A 881 6.99 23.61 7.40
CA ALA A 881 7.77 22.61 6.67
C ALA A 881 6.97 22.02 5.51
N THR A 882 7.62 21.17 4.72
CA THR A 882 6.93 20.35 3.71
C THR A 882 6.97 18.86 4.08
N ALA A 883 5.88 18.15 3.78
CA ALA A 883 5.80 16.70 3.93
C ALA A 883 6.62 15.94 2.87
N TYR A 884 7.00 16.61 1.78
CA TYR A 884 7.75 15.96 0.71
C TYR A 884 9.22 15.76 1.05
N PRO A 885 9.77 14.54 0.86
CA PRO A 885 11.19 14.29 1.01
C PRO A 885 12.00 15.01 -0.08
N LYS A 886 13.24 15.40 0.24
CA LYS A 886 14.18 15.95 -0.73
C LYS A 886 14.57 14.91 -1.78
N TRP A 887 14.73 13.64 -1.37
CA TRP A 887 14.97 12.48 -2.22
C TRP A 887 14.69 11.18 -1.46
N LYS A 888 14.52 10.10 -2.21
CA LYS A 888 14.36 8.73 -1.72
C LYS A 888 15.38 7.82 -2.36
N ALA A 889 15.84 6.78 -1.64
CA ALA A 889 16.72 5.76 -2.18
C ALA A 889 16.37 4.39 -1.62
N GLY A 890 16.65 3.35 -2.41
CA GLY A 890 16.59 1.96 -2.01
C GLY A 890 17.83 1.21 -2.46
N LEU A 891 18.29 0.26 -1.67
CA LEU A 891 19.39 -0.63 -2.01
C LEU A 891 18.96 -2.07 -1.71
N TYR A 892 18.69 -2.83 -2.76
CA TYR A 892 18.35 -4.24 -2.68
C TYR A 892 19.57 -5.07 -3.05
N ASN A 893 19.98 -5.98 -2.15
CA ASN A 893 21.04 -6.93 -2.39
C ASN A 893 20.48 -8.34 -2.34
N GLU A 894 20.93 -9.20 -3.25
CA GLU A 894 20.60 -10.61 -3.32
C GLU A 894 21.88 -11.42 -3.46
N PHE A 895 22.13 -12.25 -2.47
CA PHE A 895 23.27 -13.15 -2.41
C PHE A 895 22.77 -14.58 -2.57
N SER A 896 23.13 -15.23 -3.65
CA SER A 896 22.78 -16.62 -3.91
C SER A 896 24.04 -17.48 -3.77
N TYR A 897 24.00 -18.49 -2.90
CA TYR A 897 25.06 -19.48 -2.73
C TYR A 897 24.46 -20.88 -2.85
N LYS A 898 24.73 -21.56 -3.94
CA LYS A 898 24.13 -22.86 -4.28
C LYS A 898 22.60 -22.76 -4.22
N ASN A 899 21.96 -23.45 -3.26
CA ASN A 899 20.51 -23.49 -3.06
C ASN A 899 20.00 -22.47 -2.02
N PHE A 900 20.89 -21.62 -1.47
CA PHE A 900 20.52 -20.61 -0.48
C PHE A 900 20.52 -19.24 -1.11
N THR A 901 19.50 -18.45 -0.81
CA THR A 901 19.42 -17.05 -1.22
C THR A 901 19.13 -16.18 0.00
N LEU A 902 19.96 -15.16 0.17
CA LEU A 902 19.76 -14.09 1.16
C LEU A 902 19.47 -12.79 0.44
N SER A 903 18.35 -12.16 0.77
CA SER A 903 17.99 -10.86 0.24
C SER A 903 17.95 -9.82 1.36
N VAL A 904 18.56 -8.65 1.11
CA VAL A 904 18.58 -7.52 2.04
C VAL A 904 18.15 -6.27 1.30
N LEU A 905 17.07 -5.64 1.77
CA LEU A 905 16.59 -4.35 1.27
C LEU A 905 16.79 -3.29 2.34
N LEU A 906 17.48 -2.22 1.97
CA LEU A 906 17.56 -0.97 2.73
C LEU A 906 16.83 0.09 1.94
N ASP A 907 15.86 0.77 2.54
CA ASP A 907 15.20 1.91 1.94
C ASP A 907 15.18 3.10 2.88
N GLY A 908 15.16 4.29 2.32
CA GLY A 908 15.19 5.50 3.10
C GLY A 908 14.81 6.75 2.32
N GLN A 909 14.58 7.80 3.05
CA GLN A 909 14.33 9.14 2.50
C GLN A 909 15.04 10.20 3.32
N VAL A 910 15.42 11.28 2.68
CA VAL A 910 15.98 12.46 3.33
C VAL A 910 15.03 13.63 3.17
N GLY A 911 14.78 14.34 4.26
CA GLY A 911 13.78 15.40 4.32
C GLY A 911 12.35 14.84 4.42
N GLY A 912 11.38 15.74 4.28
CA GLY A 912 9.99 15.47 4.61
C GLY A 912 9.73 15.57 6.11
N LYS A 913 8.70 16.29 6.49
CA LYS A 913 8.27 16.43 7.88
C LYS A 913 6.88 15.88 8.06
N MET A 914 6.61 15.39 9.25
CA MET A 914 5.30 14.83 9.61
C MET A 914 4.90 15.38 10.97
N TYR A 915 3.67 15.87 11.06
CA TYR A 915 3.07 16.21 12.34
C TYR A 915 2.55 14.95 13.04
N SER A 916 2.92 14.78 14.30
CA SER A 916 2.40 13.70 15.15
C SER A 916 1.49 14.28 16.22
N HIS A 917 0.18 14.15 16.03
CA HIS A 917 -0.78 14.60 17.02
C HIS A 917 -0.66 13.82 18.34
N SER A 918 -0.37 12.52 18.26
CA SER A 918 -0.11 11.70 19.47
C SER A 918 1.09 12.22 20.28
N HIS A 919 2.22 12.54 19.59
CA HIS A 919 3.39 13.08 20.25
C HIS A 919 3.11 14.46 20.87
N HIS A 920 2.40 15.34 20.15
CA HIS A 920 1.91 16.63 20.65
C HIS A 920 1.12 16.42 21.96
N LYS A 921 0.09 15.60 21.95
CA LYS A 921 -0.76 15.39 23.13
C LYS A 921 -0.03 14.70 24.27
N MET A 922 0.86 13.76 24.02
CA MET A 922 1.71 13.16 25.05
C MET A 922 2.67 14.16 25.69
N THR A 923 3.19 15.12 24.93
CA THR A 923 4.04 16.22 25.45
C THR A 923 3.21 17.14 26.33
N GLU A 924 2.07 17.62 25.83
CA GLU A 924 1.12 18.45 26.58
C GLU A 924 0.74 17.81 27.93
N GLN A 925 0.55 16.50 27.93
CA GLN A 925 0.17 15.72 29.09
C GLN A 925 1.36 15.31 29.99
N GLY A 926 2.59 15.74 29.70
CA GLY A 926 3.77 15.43 30.50
C GLY A 926 4.18 13.95 30.50
N LYS A 927 3.90 13.21 29.40
CA LYS A 927 4.14 11.76 29.32
C LYS A 927 5.51 11.39 28.76
N LEU A 928 6.21 12.30 28.09
CA LEU A 928 7.44 12.01 27.38
C LEU A 928 8.68 12.48 28.14
N ALA A 929 9.83 11.83 27.91
CA ALA A 929 11.05 12.09 28.65
C ALA A 929 11.56 13.55 28.56
N HIS A 930 11.40 14.19 27.38
CA HIS A 930 11.79 15.58 27.20
C HIS A 930 10.97 16.57 28.07
N THR A 931 9.78 16.13 28.55
CA THR A 931 8.96 16.94 29.45
C THR A 931 9.51 16.98 30.89
N LEU A 932 10.62 16.28 31.18
CA LEU A 932 11.31 16.32 32.47
C LEU A 932 12.18 17.58 32.65
N ASN A 933 12.50 18.26 31.55
CA ASN A 933 13.23 19.52 31.59
C ASN A 933 12.43 20.57 32.38
N GLY A 934 13.11 21.28 33.30
CA GLY A 934 12.48 22.23 34.21
C GLY A 934 11.74 21.58 35.40
N ARG A 935 11.63 20.25 35.43
CA ARG A 935 10.93 19.50 36.50
C ARG A 935 11.88 18.75 37.44
N LEU A 936 13.10 18.45 36.96
CA LEU A 936 14.11 17.80 37.76
C LEU A 936 15.12 18.84 38.27
N PRO A 937 15.68 18.69 39.52
CA PRO A 937 16.71 19.58 40.03
C PRO A 937 17.90 19.67 39.07
N GLY A 938 18.35 20.89 38.77
CA GLY A 938 19.48 21.14 37.87
C GLY A 938 19.14 20.99 36.38
N THR A 939 17.86 20.84 36.03
CA THR A 939 17.41 20.94 34.64
C THR A 939 16.69 22.26 34.48
N GLU A 940 17.03 22.97 33.39
CA GLU A 940 16.34 24.19 33.01
C GLU A 940 15.36 23.90 31.89
N PHE A 941 14.30 24.68 31.84
CA PHE A 941 13.35 24.58 30.78
C PHE A 941 13.77 25.51 29.63
N TYR A 942 14.29 24.93 28.55
CA TYR A 942 14.62 25.67 27.34
C TYR A 942 13.68 25.25 26.20
N MET A 943 13.19 26.21 25.45
CA MET A 943 12.40 25.95 24.22
C MET A 943 13.31 25.64 23.03
N SER A 944 14.58 26.08 23.10
CA SER A 944 15.61 25.75 22.12
C SER A 944 16.92 25.51 22.87
N LYS A 945 17.70 24.56 22.45
CA LYS A 945 19.01 24.22 22.99
C LYS A 945 19.98 25.40 22.93
N ASP A 946 19.76 26.35 22.03
CA ASP A 946 20.67 27.43 21.68
C ASP A 946 20.21 28.78 22.18
N ASP A 947 19.11 28.87 22.95
CA ASP A 947 18.60 30.14 23.47
C ASP A 947 18.42 30.13 25.00
N PRO A 948 19.48 30.51 25.74
CA PRO A 948 19.46 30.53 27.23
C PRO A 948 18.45 31.51 27.82
N ARG A 949 17.89 32.42 27.03
CA ARG A 949 16.91 33.42 27.48
C ARG A 949 15.51 32.89 27.59
N ILE A 950 15.25 31.67 27.06
CA ILE A 950 13.99 30.93 27.19
C ILE A 950 14.05 30.01 28.44
N ALA A 951 14.99 30.26 29.37
CA ALA A 951 14.92 29.66 30.70
C ALA A 951 13.65 30.19 31.36
N THR A 952 12.72 29.32 31.63
CA THR A 952 11.42 29.70 32.18
C THR A 952 11.43 29.69 33.68
N ASP A 953 12.30 30.47 34.27
CA ASP A 953 12.25 30.75 35.71
C ASP A 953 10.89 31.38 36.01
N GLY A 954 10.01 30.64 36.65
CA GLY A 954 8.68 31.09 37.02
C GLY A 954 7.49 30.54 36.19
N LEU A 955 7.75 29.88 35.06
CA LEU A 955 6.67 29.15 34.36
C LEU A 955 6.41 27.79 35.01
N SER A 956 5.15 27.39 35.08
CA SER A 956 4.87 26.00 35.38
C SER A 956 5.40 25.10 34.23
N PRO A 957 5.98 23.92 34.55
CA PRO A 957 6.45 22.99 33.54
C PRO A 957 5.36 22.63 32.49
N GLN A 958 4.08 22.65 32.92
CA GLN A 958 2.94 22.37 32.04
C GLN A 958 2.74 23.48 31.02
N ASP A 959 2.79 24.74 31.42
CA ASP A 959 2.59 25.90 30.54
C ASP A 959 3.72 25.99 29.52
N GLY A 960 4.96 25.78 29.96
CA GLY A 960 6.10 25.70 29.05
C GLY A 960 6.00 24.57 28.05
N MET A 961 5.55 23.37 28.47
CA MET A 961 5.33 22.24 27.56
C MET A 961 4.19 22.48 26.60
N TYR A 962 3.12 23.16 27.04
CA TYR A 962 2.02 23.55 26.19
C TYR A 962 2.49 24.48 25.03
N MET A 963 3.35 25.44 25.35
CA MET A 963 3.94 26.34 24.35
C MET A 963 4.81 25.59 23.35
N ILE A 964 5.66 24.65 23.78
CA ILE A 964 6.43 23.76 22.87
C ILE A 964 5.51 22.99 21.95
N CYS A 965 4.42 22.42 22.48
CA CYS A 965 3.49 21.61 21.68
C CYS A 965 2.79 22.42 20.59
N LEU A 966 2.48 23.68 20.84
CA LEU A 966 1.87 24.55 19.86
C LEU A 966 2.79 24.82 18.66
N LEU A 967 4.10 24.70 18.85
CA LEU A 967 5.12 25.15 17.92
C LEU A 967 5.89 24.02 17.27
N TYR A 968 5.81 22.80 17.84
CA TYR A 968 6.68 21.70 17.46
C TYR A 968 6.00 20.81 16.43
N THR A 969 6.48 20.85 15.20
CA THR A 969 6.31 19.75 14.26
C THR A 969 7.42 18.75 14.55
N SER A 970 7.08 17.61 15.12
CA SER A 970 8.07 16.60 15.47
C SER A 970 8.92 16.25 14.24
N PRO A 971 10.25 16.32 14.30
CA PRO A 971 11.08 15.66 13.32
C PRO A 971 10.72 14.17 13.34
N SER A 972 10.66 13.55 12.17
CA SER A 972 10.51 12.10 12.08
C SER A 972 11.54 11.42 13.01
N PRO A 973 11.20 10.36 13.73
CA PRO A 973 12.16 9.59 14.52
C PRO A 973 13.40 9.15 13.72
N ARG A 974 13.35 9.21 12.41
CA ARG A 974 14.44 8.93 11.48
C ARG A 974 15.48 10.05 11.37
N ASP A 975 15.18 11.27 11.83
CA ASP A 975 16.11 12.40 11.76
C ASP A 975 17.05 12.49 12.97
N ARG A 976 17.02 11.53 13.90
CA ARG A 976 17.89 11.44 15.08
C ARG A 976 19.04 10.44 14.97
N SER A 977 19.31 9.87 13.79
CA SER A 977 20.49 9.01 13.56
C SER A 977 21.58 9.76 12.81
#